data_dbe638532612176b70fbb6b7b1582cab
#
_entry.id   dbe638532612176b70fbb6b7b1582cab
#
_cell.length_a   1.000
_cell.length_b   1.000
_cell.length_c   1.000
_cell.angle_alpha   90.00
_cell.angle_beta   90.00
_cell.angle_gamma   90.00
#
_symmetry.space_group_name_H-M   'P 1'
#
loop_
_entity.id
_entity.type
_entity.pdbx_description
1 polymer ?
#
loop_
_entity_poly.entity_id
_entity_poly.type
_entity_poly.pdbx_seq_one_letter_code
_entity_poly.pdbx_strand_id
1 'polypeptide(L)'
;MRKSILLLCVWGVCALAHADRMMDIIQNYNAKTMSVHEMDSVLALKVETLASNNRYRLEYENEQKLFRHSFFADYYLVDTQKGNARTQISDVPVRDAMMSPNGKYVVYAKADNNLYIYKVDFKTEVAITNDANTEIFNGISDWLYEEEFGITGLFAFSPDNKQVAFVRLDETEVPTFSWQTYLADDEDQLSNKGLYPQLHSLRYPKAGAPNAKASICVYDIHYKTIRTMELPANMDGYLPRITWTPLTKPTKKDEQPASDLVILHLNRDQNKMDVLKGNPKSTVCHLFYSEESKKYFVNYELFDQWQWLNDGRVIVLSEKEGYTQAYMYNSQGIEQRTLTPEERDITKVYGYDPVTQTLYYQAANTPMTRQAYALNIKKNVTTCLTQGEGTHDLHFSADWKHYIQCYHSTTTPHTYTLYKAMGNGQWAKNKVVLDNDSILKAWQALGVNEKEFFPITTERGDVLNAWRILPKNFDKTKKYPVVMLQYSGPTSQRVLNNWRKRFGYALADAGYLVVNVDGRGTGARGREWRNATYMQLGVKEAEDQISAAKYLKTLPYVDGNRMAICGWSYGGYQTLMCLSKQQEMVWQCGIAIAPVTSWRLYDSAYTERFMRRPQVNDLGYEGTDLMKMAGDLTGELLIVHGLADDNVHAQNTLIYTDALVKAGKQFEMQLYVDDNHSIRKPHNNKHLHHRIMLFLEKNL
;
A
#
# COMPACT_ATOMS: atom_id res chain seq x y z
N MET A 1 48.44 -19.00 -6.29
CA MET A 1 47.12 -19.44 -5.82
C MET A 1 46.86 -19.19 -4.32
N ARG A 2 47.71 -19.61 -3.34
CA ARG A 2 47.39 -19.38 -1.89
C ARG A 2 47.34 -17.91 -1.44
N LYS A 3 48.12 -17.00 -2.00
CA LYS A 3 48.11 -15.57 -1.66
C LYS A 3 46.86 -14.83 -2.22
N SER A 4 46.37 -15.25 -3.38
CA SER A 4 45.13 -14.65 -3.99
C SER A 4 43.86 -15.06 -3.23
N ILE A 5 43.80 -16.29 -2.69
CA ILE A 5 42.67 -16.79 -1.89
C ILE A 5 42.62 -16.07 -0.54
N LEU A 6 43.76 -15.77 0.08
CA LEU A 6 43.82 -15.05 1.36
C LEU A 6 43.39 -13.57 1.21
N LEU A 7 43.72 -12.91 0.09
CA LEU A 7 43.27 -11.55 -0.20
C LEU A 7 41.73 -11.50 -0.46
N LEU A 8 41.21 -12.45 -1.20
CA LEU A 8 39.75 -12.55 -1.44
C LEU A 8 38.97 -12.77 -0.13
N CYS A 9 39.44 -13.63 0.76
CA CYS A 9 38.80 -13.84 2.06
C CYS A 9 38.83 -12.59 2.96
N VAL A 10 39.91 -11.81 2.93
CA VAL A 10 40.04 -10.59 3.74
C VAL A 10 39.14 -9.46 3.20
N TRP A 11 39.02 -9.34 1.90
CA TRP A 11 38.11 -8.35 1.28
C TRP A 11 36.64 -8.69 1.53
N GLY A 12 36.23 -9.96 1.37
CA GLY A 12 34.85 -10.39 1.63
C GLY A 12 34.43 -10.18 3.08
N VAL A 13 35.30 -10.47 4.05
CA VAL A 13 35.03 -10.22 5.47
C VAL A 13 34.92 -8.71 5.77
N CYS A 14 35.75 -7.87 5.13
CA CYS A 14 35.66 -6.42 5.27
C CYS A 14 34.37 -5.84 4.65
N ALA A 15 33.94 -6.32 3.47
CA ALA A 15 32.71 -5.86 2.82
C ALA A 15 31.46 -6.22 3.61
N LEU A 16 31.42 -7.45 4.17
CA LEU A 16 30.31 -7.90 5.02
C LEU A 16 30.23 -7.10 6.33
N ALA A 17 31.36 -6.87 6.99
CA ALA A 17 31.40 -6.07 8.21
C ALA A 17 30.98 -4.60 7.96
N HIS A 18 31.30 -4.05 6.79
CA HIS A 18 30.84 -2.72 6.37
C HIS A 18 29.35 -2.70 6.09
N ALA A 19 28.81 -3.70 5.38
CA ALA A 19 27.38 -3.81 5.11
C ALA A 19 26.57 -3.94 6.41
N ASP A 20 27.00 -4.77 7.35
CA ASP A 20 26.39 -4.91 8.67
C ASP A 20 26.34 -3.58 9.41
N ARG A 21 27.49 -2.91 9.52
CA ARG A 21 27.58 -1.61 10.18
C ARG A 21 26.65 -0.58 9.53
N MET A 22 26.59 -0.57 8.19
CA MET A 22 25.72 0.37 7.48
C MET A 22 24.23 0.02 7.67
N MET A 23 23.87 -1.27 7.69
CA MET A 23 22.49 -1.70 7.96
C MET A 23 22.06 -1.39 9.40
N ASP A 24 22.92 -1.62 10.38
CA ASP A 24 22.68 -1.21 11.78
C ASP A 24 22.48 0.30 11.87
N ILE A 25 23.30 1.07 11.16
CA ILE A 25 23.18 2.51 11.08
C ILE A 25 21.84 2.92 10.43
N ILE A 26 21.47 2.33 9.28
CA ILE A 26 20.20 2.62 8.59
C ILE A 26 19.01 2.34 9.50
N GLN A 27 19.04 1.26 10.28
CA GLN A 27 18.01 0.92 11.26
C GLN A 27 17.97 1.90 12.45
N ASN A 28 19.13 2.29 12.97
CA ASN A 28 19.24 3.20 14.11
C ASN A 28 19.01 4.68 13.77
N TYR A 29 19.23 5.07 12.50
CA TYR A 29 19.02 6.45 12.02
C TYR A 29 17.71 6.64 11.25
N ASN A 30 16.72 5.79 11.49
CA ASN A 30 15.36 6.09 11.02
C ASN A 30 14.88 7.39 11.68
N ALA A 31 14.57 8.38 10.85
CA ALA A 31 14.00 9.63 11.31
C ALA A 31 12.71 9.37 12.10
N LYS A 32 12.57 9.99 13.27
CA LYS A 32 11.32 9.92 14.03
C LYS A 32 10.19 10.49 13.19
N THR A 33 9.08 9.79 13.18
CA THR A 33 7.83 10.24 12.56
C THR A 33 6.77 10.44 13.63
N MET A 34 5.89 11.40 13.44
CA MET A 34 4.72 11.58 14.30
C MET A 34 3.58 10.71 13.78
N SER A 35 2.96 9.95 14.66
CA SER A 35 1.70 9.29 14.39
C SER A 35 0.55 10.31 14.24
N VAL A 36 -0.57 9.88 13.63
CA VAL A 36 -1.79 10.70 13.54
C VAL A 36 -2.23 11.13 14.94
N HIS A 37 -2.22 10.22 15.92
CA HIS A 37 -2.59 10.50 17.30
C HIS A 37 -1.72 11.57 17.97
N GLU A 38 -0.40 11.56 17.73
CA GLU A 38 0.51 12.59 18.25
C GLU A 38 0.26 13.95 17.59
N MET A 39 -0.02 13.97 16.29
CA MET A 39 -0.39 15.19 15.58
C MET A 39 -1.73 15.74 16.07
N ASP A 40 -2.74 14.89 16.25
CA ASP A 40 -4.03 15.25 16.81
C ASP A 40 -3.89 15.80 18.23
N SER A 41 -3.03 15.21 19.06
CA SER A 41 -2.76 15.71 20.42
C SER A 41 -2.17 17.11 20.41
N VAL A 42 -1.23 17.41 19.51
CA VAL A 42 -0.67 18.75 19.34
C VAL A 42 -1.72 19.75 18.85
N LEU A 43 -2.58 19.34 17.94
CA LEU A 43 -3.65 20.17 17.38
C LEU A 43 -4.79 20.38 18.40
N ALA A 44 -5.15 19.37 19.17
CA ALA A 44 -6.18 19.43 20.21
C ALA A 44 -5.84 20.48 21.29
N LEU A 45 -4.57 20.64 21.64
CA LEU A 45 -4.12 21.69 22.56
C LEU A 45 -4.32 23.13 22.01
N LYS A 46 -4.67 23.28 20.73
CA LYS A 46 -4.89 24.56 20.04
C LYS A 46 -6.35 24.82 19.67
N VAL A 47 -7.19 23.79 19.74
CA VAL A 47 -8.63 23.90 19.46
C VAL A 47 -9.34 24.06 20.80
N GLU A 48 -9.84 25.25 21.10
CA GLU A 48 -10.56 25.56 22.35
C GLU A 48 -11.90 24.83 22.51
N THR A 49 -12.37 24.13 21.48
CA THR A 49 -13.63 23.38 21.48
C THR A 49 -13.46 22.04 20.76
N LEU A 50 -12.82 21.07 21.41
CA LEU A 50 -13.20 19.71 21.16
C LEU A 50 -14.63 19.54 21.69
N ALA A 51 -15.57 19.32 20.76
CA ALA A 51 -16.96 19.06 21.14
C ALA A 51 -17.00 18.03 22.27
N SER A 52 -17.71 18.38 23.32
CA SER A 52 -17.83 17.72 24.61
C SER A 52 -18.34 16.26 24.60
N ASN A 53 -18.36 15.59 23.47
CA ASN A 53 -18.98 14.27 23.31
C ASN A 53 -17.99 13.10 23.28
N ASN A 54 -16.70 13.33 23.32
CA ASN A 54 -15.71 12.24 23.37
C ASN A 54 -15.37 11.87 24.83
N ARG A 55 -16.43 11.47 25.58
CA ARG A 55 -16.22 10.93 26.92
C ARG A 55 -15.40 9.64 26.88
N TYR A 56 -15.54 8.85 25.84
CA TYR A 56 -14.91 7.55 25.72
C TYR A 56 -13.93 7.52 24.55
N ARG A 57 -12.81 6.78 24.73
CA ARG A 57 -11.92 6.35 23.66
C ARG A 57 -11.68 4.86 23.76
N LEU A 58 -11.34 4.22 22.64
CA LEU A 58 -10.91 2.83 22.60
C LEU A 58 -9.39 2.76 22.70
N GLU A 59 -8.89 1.86 23.54
CA GLU A 59 -7.48 1.46 23.61
C GLU A 59 -7.41 -0.05 23.46
N TYR A 60 -6.28 -0.57 23.04
CA TYR A 60 -6.05 -2.02 22.97
C TYR A 60 -4.63 -2.37 23.42
N GLU A 61 -4.45 -3.64 23.79
CA GLU A 61 -3.17 -4.24 24.17
C GLU A 61 -3.17 -5.72 23.77
N ASN A 62 -2.03 -6.39 23.92
CA ASN A 62 -1.86 -7.83 23.60
C ASN A 62 -2.21 -8.17 22.15
N GLU A 63 -1.68 -7.38 21.20
CA GLU A 63 -1.92 -7.55 19.78
C GLU A 63 -1.40 -8.91 19.27
N GLN A 64 -2.28 -9.69 18.65
CA GLN A 64 -2.02 -10.98 18.01
C GLN A 64 -2.26 -10.84 16.52
N LYS A 65 -1.19 -10.75 15.72
CA LYS A 65 -1.28 -10.60 14.26
C LYS A 65 -2.04 -11.78 13.64
N LEU A 66 -2.93 -11.44 12.69
CA LEU A 66 -3.63 -12.42 11.85
C LEU A 66 -3.03 -12.42 10.44
N PHE A 67 -3.10 -11.29 9.73
CA PHE A 67 -2.53 -11.07 8.40
C PHE A 67 -1.67 -9.80 8.38
N ARG A 68 -1.52 -9.17 7.23
CA ARG A 68 -0.67 -7.98 7.06
C ARG A 68 -1.11 -6.81 7.94
N HIS A 69 -2.41 -6.58 8.08
CA HIS A 69 -2.99 -5.42 8.76
C HIS A 69 -3.85 -5.83 9.96
N SER A 70 -4.62 -6.91 9.84
CA SER A 70 -5.53 -7.38 10.88
C SER A 70 -4.83 -8.03 12.06
N PHE A 71 -5.43 -7.89 13.23
CA PHE A 71 -5.00 -8.50 14.47
C PHE A 71 -6.17 -8.66 15.44
N PHE A 72 -6.06 -9.58 16.35
CA PHE A 72 -6.88 -9.66 17.54
C PHE A 72 -6.18 -8.95 18.71
N ALA A 73 -6.93 -8.31 19.60
CA ALA A 73 -6.38 -7.66 20.78
C ALA A 73 -7.41 -7.59 21.90
N ASP A 74 -6.93 -7.30 23.10
CA ASP A 74 -7.77 -6.97 24.26
C ASP A 74 -8.14 -5.49 24.20
N TYR A 75 -9.40 -5.18 23.92
CA TYR A 75 -9.88 -3.81 23.77
C TYR A 75 -10.52 -3.29 25.06
N TYR A 76 -10.26 -2.01 25.34
CA TYR A 76 -10.72 -1.30 26.53
C TYR A 76 -11.44 -0.01 26.13
N LEU A 77 -12.58 0.22 26.77
CA LEU A 77 -13.27 1.50 26.79
C LEU A 77 -12.67 2.36 27.91
N VAL A 78 -12.12 3.52 27.57
CA VAL A 78 -11.50 4.44 28.53
C VAL A 78 -12.41 5.65 28.72
N ASP A 79 -12.90 5.86 29.97
CA ASP A 79 -13.73 7.01 30.35
C ASP A 79 -12.84 8.20 30.74
N THR A 80 -12.68 9.16 29.78
CA THR A 80 -11.84 10.35 29.98
C THR A 80 -12.32 11.30 31.03
N GLN A 81 -13.62 11.24 31.41
CA GLN A 81 -14.23 12.05 32.46
C GLN A 81 -14.14 11.41 33.86
N LYS A 82 -13.75 10.12 33.92
CA LYS A 82 -13.56 9.39 35.18
C LYS A 82 -12.10 8.98 35.38
N GLY A 83 -11.16 9.92 35.24
CA GLY A 83 -9.76 9.68 35.52
C GLY A 83 -9.14 8.59 34.60
N ASN A 84 -9.63 8.45 33.38
CA ASN A 84 -9.22 7.40 32.43
C ASN A 84 -9.51 5.96 32.93
N ALA A 85 -10.62 5.77 33.67
CA ALA A 85 -11.05 4.45 34.09
C ALA A 85 -11.25 3.53 32.85
N ARG A 86 -10.64 2.34 32.89
CA ARG A 86 -10.67 1.35 31.79
C ARG A 86 -11.73 0.28 32.06
N THR A 87 -12.47 -0.10 31.05
CA THR A 87 -13.42 -1.22 31.08
C THR A 87 -13.17 -2.09 29.86
N GLN A 88 -12.83 -3.36 30.05
CA GLN A 88 -12.68 -4.31 28.96
C GLN A 88 -14.05 -4.56 28.31
N ILE A 89 -14.11 -4.57 26.98
CA ILE A 89 -15.37 -4.68 26.23
C ILE A 89 -15.75 -6.12 25.88
N SER A 90 -14.81 -7.04 25.96
CA SER A 90 -14.98 -8.47 25.68
C SER A 90 -14.07 -9.30 26.58
N ASP A 91 -14.49 -10.49 26.96
CA ASP A 91 -13.72 -11.48 27.74
C ASP A 91 -12.71 -12.27 26.90
N VAL A 92 -12.73 -12.09 25.58
CA VAL A 92 -11.80 -12.68 24.62
C VAL A 92 -11.24 -11.59 23.69
N PRO A 93 -10.05 -11.79 23.10
CA PRO A 93 -9.53 -10.87 22.10
C PRO A 93 -10.48 -10.69 20.93
N VAL A 94 -10.61 -9.47 20.45
CA VAL A 94 -11.49 -9.09 19.34
C VAL A 94 -10.73 -8.31 18.28
N ARG A 95 -11.31 -8.15 17.08
CA ARG A 95 -10.73 -7.37 15.99
C ARG A 95 -11.68 -6.28 15.50
N ASP A 96 -11.09 -5.23 14.91
CA ASP A 96 -11.80 -4.14 14.23
C ASP A 96 -12.82 -3.41 15.10
N ALA A 97 -12.53 -3.21 16.40
CA ALA A 97 -13.46 -2.53 17.30
C ALA A 97 -13.68 -1.06 16.91
N MET A 98 -14.93 -0.67 16.69
CA MET A 98 -15.35 0.68 16.31
C MET A 98 -16.43 1.19 17.24
N MET A 99 -16.25 2.43 17.74
CA MET A 99 -17.23 3.11 18.56
C MET A 99 -18.26 3.86 17.72
N SER A 100 -19.53 3.82 18.13
CA SER A 100 -20.58 4.63 17.50
C SER A 100 -20.32 6.13 17.68
N PRO A 101 -20.78 7.01 16.75
CA PRO A 101 -20.59 8.45 16.85
C PRO A 101 -21.07 9.09 18.17
N ASN A 102 -22.09 8.53 18.82
CA ASN A 102 -22.60 9.00 20.10
C ASN A 102 -21.95 8.36 21.33
N GLY A 103 -20.98 7.46 21.17
CA GLY A 103 -20.25 6.79 22.23
C GLY A 103 -21.07 5.76 23.04
N LYS A 104 -22.27 5.35 22.57
CA LYS A 104 -23.14 4.41 23.29
C LYS A 104 -22.93 2.94 22.94
N TYR A 105 -22.27 2.67 21.83
CA TYR A 105 -22.07 1.34 21.31
C TYR A 105 -20.63 1.15 20.84
N VAL A 106 -20.12 -0.08 20.92
CA VAL A 106 -18.91 -0.52 20.22
C VAL A 106 -19.27 -1.79 19.45
N VAL A 107 -18.95 -1.82 18.15
CA VAL A 107 -19.09 -3.02 17.30
C VAL A 107 -17.70 -3.57 17.02
N TYR A 108 -17.57 -4.89 17.00
CA TYR A 108 -16.33 -5.64 16.74
C TYR A 108 -16.65 -7.05 16.28
N ALA A 109 -15.63 -7.75 15.77
CA ALA A 109 -15.74 -9.17 15.45
C ALA A 109 -14.90 -10.04 16.40
N LYS A 110 -15.36 -11.27 16.64
CA LYS A 110 -14.63 -12.31 17.38
C LYS A 110 -14.00 -13.34 16.41
N ALA A 111 -13.26 -14.28 16.97
CA ALA A 111 -12.60 -15.34 16.21
C ALA A 111 -13.56 -16.31 15.49
N ASP A 112 -14.84 -16.27 15.81
CA ASP A 112 -15.92 -17.00 15.14
C ASP A 112 -16.45 -16.29 13.89
N ASN A 113 -15.82 -15.17 13.46
CA ASN A 113 -16.18 -14.33 12.32
C ASN A 113 -17.58 -13.69 12.41
N ASN A 114 -18.21 -13.67 13.59
CA ASN A 114 -19.47 -12.96 13.84
C ASN A 114 -19.22 -11.55 14.38
N LEU A 115 -20.17 -10.64 14.05
CA LEU A 115 -20.23 -9.30 14.62
C LEU A 115 -20.96 -9.29 15.96
N TYR A 116 -20.44 -8.49 16.88
CA TYR A 116 -20.98 -8.24 18.21
C TYR A 116 -21.13 -6.75 18.44
N ILE A 117 -22.11 -6.37 19.29
CA ILE A 117 -22.32 -5.00 19.77
C ILE A 117 -22.25 -4.94 21.29
N TYR A 118 -21.33 -4.16 21.81
CA TYR A 118 -21.22 -3.83 23.23
C TYR A 118 -22.00 -2.55 23.52
N LYS A 119 -22.91 -2.60 24.51
CA LYS A 119 -23.73 -1.47 24.96
C LYS A 119 -23.06 -0.80 26.16
N VAL A 120 -22.49 0.40 25.94
CA VAL A 120 -21.66 1.10 26.92
C VAL A 120 -22.39 1.37 28.22
N ASP A 121 -23.64 1.87 28.17
CA ASP A 121 -24.43 2.23 29.34
C ASP A 121 -24.81 0.99 30.18
N PHE A 122 -24.98 -0.17 29.54
CA PHE A 122 -25.44 -1.40 30.19
C PHE A 122 -24.30 -2.37 30.50
N LYS A 123 -23.11 -2.14 29.94
CA LYS A 123 -21.93 -3.04 30.00
C LYS A 123 -22.29 -4.47 29.57
N THR A 124 -23.05 -4.60 28.51
CA THR A 124 -23.52 -5.88 27.97
C THR A 124 -23.17 -6.04 26.50
N GLU A 125 -22.78 -7.24 26.14
CA GLU A 125 -22.52 -7.65 24.78
C GLU A 125 -23.73 -8.40 24.20
N VAL A 126 -24.00 -8.24 22.91
CA VAL A 126 -25.01 -8.99 22.17
C VAL A 126 -24.44 -9.34 20.78
N ALA A 127 -24.64 -10.56 20.33
CA ALA A 127 -24.32 -10.93 18.96
C ALA A 127 -25.24 -10.20 17.96
N ILE A 128 -24.65 -9.59 16.93
CA ILE A 128 -25.38 -9.06 15.76
C ILE A 128 -25.67 -10.21 14.82
N THR A 129 -24.67 -11.06 14.52
CA THR A 129 -24.78 -12.22 13.62
C THR A 129 -24.47 -13.50 14.35
N ASN A 130 -24.91 -14.64 13.80
CA ASN A 130 -24.71 -15.97 14.37
C ASN A 130 -24.60 -17.07 13.29
N ASP A 131 -24.38 -16.67 12.05
CA ASP A 131 -24.31 -17.55 10.88
C ASP A 131 -22.90 -17.69 10.30
N ALA A 132 -21.90 -17.04 10.93
CA ALA A 132 -20.52 -17.13 10.52
C ALA A 132 -19.90 -18.51 10.86
N ASN A 133 -18.90 -18.86 10.10
CA ASN A 133 -18.05 -20.05 10.28
C ASN A 133 -16.69 -19.77 9.63
N THR A 134 -15.89 -20.81 9.36
CA THR A 134 -14.58 -20.69 8.72
C THR A 134 -14.61 -20.19 7.27
N GLU A 135 -15.79 -20.12 6.64
CA GLU A 135 -15.99 -19.74 5.24
C GLU A 135 -16.90 -18.51 5.08
N ILE A 136 -17.53 -18.07 6.17
CA ILE A 136 -18.47 -16.95 6.18
C ILE A 136 -18.00 -15.89 7.17
N PHE A 137 -17.80 -14.68 6.66
CA PHE A 137 -17.30 -13.53 7.39
C PHE A 137 -18.35 -12.43 7.42
N ASN A 138 -18.68 -11.94 8.60
CA ASN A 138 -19.64 -10.86 8.78
C ASN A 138 -18.92 -9.58 9.21
N GLY A 139 -18.93 -8.55 8.35
CA GLY A 139 -18.39 -7.24 8.64
C GLY A 139 -16.87 -7.17 8.78
N ILE A 140 -16.15 -8.22 8.41
CA ILE A 140 -14.69 -8.27 8.40
C ILE A 140 -14.20 -8.81 7.06
N SER A 141 -12.96 -8.45 6.71
CA SER A 141 -12.32 -8.94 5.50
C SER A 141 -11.94 -10.41 5.61
N ASP A 142 -12.01 -11.11 4.47
CA ASP A 142 -11.18 -12.28 4.17
C ASP A 142 -9.75 -11.83 3.84
N TRP A 143 -8.86 -12.77 3.52
CA TRP A 143 -7.49 -12.49 3.12
C TRP A 143 -7.41 -11.60 1.88
N LEU A 144 -8.24 -11.88 0.85
CA LEU A 144 -8.23 -11.14 -0.42
C LEU A 144 -8.62 -9.67 -0.26
N TYR A 145 -9.69 -9.39 0.51
CA TYR A 145 -10.13 -8.03 0.77
C TYR A 145 -9.10 -7.26 1.61
N GLU A 146 -8.47 -7.93 2.57
CA GLU A 146 -7.42 -7.29 3.37
C GLU A 146 -6.19 -6.95 2.53
N GLU A 147 -5.68 -7.90 1.75
CA GLU A 147 -4.45 -7.72 0.98
C GLU A 147 -4.62 -6.76 -0.18
N GLU A 148 -5.73 -6.89 -0.96
CA GLU A 148 -5.88 -6.21 -2.24
C GLU A 148 -6.74 -4.95 -2.19
N PHE A 149 -7.63 -4.84 -1.20
CA PHE A 149 -8.43 -3.63 -1.00
C PHE A 149 -8.02 -2.85 0.24
N GLY A 150 -7.03 -3.31 1.01
CA GLY A 150 -6.44 -2.63 2.15
C GLY A 150 -7.45 -2.35 3.27
N ILE A 151 -8.40 -3.25 3.51
CA ILE A 151 -9.46 -3.07 4.49
C ILE A 151 -9.57 -4.28 5.41
N THR A 152 -9.72 -4.05 6.72
CA THR A 152 -9.89 -5.11 7.73
C THR A 152 -11.32 -5.18 8.23
N GLY A 153 -11.93 -4.03 8.57
CA GLY A 153 -13.31 -3.91 9.00
C GLY A 153 -14.23 -3.46 7.87
N LEU A 154 -15.26 -4.25 7.57
CA LEU A 154 -16.24 -4.04 6.52
C LEU A 154 -17.61 -3.71 7.12
N PHE A 155 -17.68 -2.81 8.10
CA PHE A 155 -18.92 -2.32 8.72
C PHE A 155 -18.86 -0.83 9.04
N ALA A 156 -20.02 -0.18 9.13
CA ALA A 156 -20.14 1.24 9.41
C ALA A 156 -21.43 1.57 10.19
N PHE A 157 -21.30 2.41 11.21
CA PHE A 157 -22.47 2.99 11.90
C PHE A 157 -23.15 4.05 11.05
N SER A 158 -24.48 4.06 11.04
CA SER A 158 -25.22 5.20 10.52
C SER A 158 -24.97 6.46 11.38
N PRO A 159 -24.94 7.67 10.78
CA PRO A 159 -24.65 8.90 11.52
C PRO A 159 -25.70 9.22 12.62
N ASP A 160 -26.92 8.67 12.51
CA ASP A 160 -27.96 8.79 13.54
C ASP A 160 -27.84 7.71 14.64
N ASN A 161 -26.86 6.82 14.57
CA ASN A 161 -26.55 5.75 15.51
C ASN A 161 -27.68 4.70 15.67
N LYS A 162 -28.54 4.53 14.66
CA LYS A 162 -29.62 3.56 14.73
C LYS A 162 -29.31 2.25 14.02
N GLN A 163 -28.34 2.26 13.12
CA GLN A 163 -28.05 1.13 12.24
C GLN A 163 -26.54 0.86 12.15
N VAL A 164 -26.20 -0.40 11.87
CA VAL A 164 -24.85 -0.86 11.48
C VAL A 164 -24.99 -1.55 10.14
N ALA A 165 -24.41 -0.99 9.08
CA ALA A 165 -24.27 -1.66 7.81
C ALA A 165 -23.01 -2.50 7.81
N PHE A 166 -23.04 -3.67 7.16
CA PHE A 166 -21.86 -4.52 7.02
C PHE A 166 -21.90 -5.33 5.73
N VAL A 167 -20.69 -5.70 5.26
CA VAL A 167 -20.53 -6.66 4.17
C VAL A 167 -20.46 -8.06 4.76
N ARG A 168 -21.16 -9.01 4.17
CA ARG A 168 -21.06 -10.44 4.42
C ARG A 168 -20.34 -11.08 3.24
N LEU A 169 -19.26 -11.79 3.50
CA LEU A 169 -18.48 -12.55 2.52
C LEU A 169 -18.72 -14.03 2.70
N ASP A 170 -18.89 -14.75 1.59
CA ASP A 170 -19.09 -16.19 1.53
C ASP A 170 -18.01 -16.81 0.63
N GLU A 171 -17.02 -17.46 1.23
CA GLU A 171 -15.87 -18.09 0.59
C GLU A 171 -16.09 -19.58 0.26
N THR A 172 -17.29 -20.12 0.43
CA THR A 172 -17.57 -21.57 0.28
C THR A 172 -17.04 -22.14 -1.05
N GLU A 173 -17.11 -21.35 -2.14
CA GLU A 173 -16.65 -21.76 -3.47
C GLU A 173 -15.18 -21.39 -3.75
N VAL A 174 -14.50 -20.66 -2.86
CA VAL A 174 -13.11 -20.22 -3.05
C VAL A 174 -12.15 -21.39 -2.84
N PRO A 175 -11.23 -21.67 -3.79
CA PRO A 175 -10.26 -22.75 -3.64
C PRO A 175 -9.31 -22.51 -2.47
N THR A 176 -8.87 -23.60 -1.84
CA THR A 176 -7.92 -23.56 -0.72
C THR A 176 -6.49 -23.75 -1.22
N PHE A 177 -5.57 -22.95 -0.72
CA PHE A 177 -4.13 -23.17 -0.80
C PHE A 177 -3.60 -23.57 0.57
N SER A 178 -2.65 -24.54 0.59
CA SER A 178 -2.06 -25.05 1.83
C SER A 178 -0.54 -25.03 1.77
N TRP A 179 0.09 -24.72 2.91
CA TRP A 179 1.55 -24.79 3.10
C TRP A 179 1.90 -25.35 4.47
N GLN A 180 3.16 -25.64 4.68
CA GLN A 180 3.67 -26.21 5.92
C GLN A 180 4.63 -25.24 6.60
N THR A 181 4.60 -25.22 7.94
CA THR A 181 5.64 -24.63 8.79
C THR A 181 6.29 -25.70 9.64
N TYR A 182 7.55 -25.44 10.01
CA TYR A 182 8.43 -26.43 10.65
C TYR A 182 8.81 -26.02 12.06
N LEU A 183 8.24 -24.92 12.60
CA LEU A 183 8.50 -24.38 13.93
C LEU A 183 9.99 -24.12 14.18
N ALA A 184 10.68 -23.55 13.17
CA ALA A 184 12.14 -23.40 13.19
C ALA A 184 12.68 -22.50 14.33
N ASP A 185 11.84 -21.67 14.94
CA ASP A 185 12.19 -20.80 16.07
C ASP A 185 11.68 -21.33 17.42
N ASP A 186 11.05 -22.50 17.48
CA ASP A 186 10.59 -23.10 18.72
C ASP A 186 11.74 -23.80 19.42
N GLU A 187 12.06 -23.43 20.67
CA GLU A 187 13.07 -24.10 21.48
C GLU A 187 12.73 -25.57 21.72
N ASP A 188 11.44 -25.93 21.64
CA ASP A 188 10.92 -27.29 21.75
C ASP A 188 10.80 -28.04 20.40
N GLN A 189 11.54 -27.64 19.38
CA GLN A 189 11.50 -28.17 18.00
C GLN A 189 11.53 -29.70 17.93
N LEU A 190 12.26 -30.35 18.84
CA LEU A 190 12.39 -31.79 18.96
C LEU A 190 11.46 -32.39 20.04
N SER A 191 10.61 -31.57 20.66
CA SER A 191 9.55 -32.05 21.54
C SER A 191 8.45 -32.76 20.73
N ASN A 192 7.57 -33.48 21.39
CA ASN A 192 6.46 -34.22 20.75
C ASN A 192 5.54 -33.34 19.85
N LYS A 193 5.59 -32.01 20.00
CA LYS A 193 4.81 -31.04 19.19
C LYS A 193 5.54 -30.64 17.90
N GLY A 194 6.87 -30.67 17.85
CA GLY A 194 7.69 -30.20 16.72
C GLY A 194 8.14 -31.30 15.76
N LEU A 195 7.80 -32.57 16.01
CA LEU A 195 8.27 -33.70 15.17
C LEU A 195 7.62 -33.74 13.77
N TYR A 196 6.45 -33.14 13.64
CA TYR A 196 5.70 -33.09 12.37
C TYR A 196 5.43 -31.64 11.98
N PRO A 197 5.49 -31.32 10.68
CA PRO A 197 5.19 -29.97 10.22
C PRO A 197 3.73 -29.62 10.52
N GLN A 198 3.48 -28.34 10.80
CA GLN A 198 2.13 -27.81 10.91
C GLN A 198 1.59 -27.46 9.54
N LEU A 199 0.38 -27.93 9.24
CA LEU A 199 -0.32 -27.58 8.00
C LEU A 199 -1.18 -26.34 8.20
N HIS A 200 -0.97 -25.36 7.34
CA HIS A 200 -1.77 -24.14 7.24
C HIS A 200 -2.59 -24.17 5.96
N SER A 201 -3.77 -23.61 5.99
CA SER A 201 -4.67 -23.54 4.85
C SER A 201 -5.36 -22.18 4.79
N LEU A 202 -5.50 -21.63 3.59
CA LEU A 202 -6.12 -20.34 3.32
C LEU A 202 -7.01 -20.47 2.08
N ARG A 203 -8.21 -19.90 2.13
CA ARG A 203 -9.01 -19.66 0.93
C ARG A 203 -8.34 -18.56 0.11
N TYR A 204 -7.83 -18.92 -1.07
CA TYR A 204 -7.04 -18.04 -1.92
C TYR A 204 -7.45 -18.20 -3.39
N PRO A 205 -8.24 -17.27 -3.92
CA PRO A 205 -8.68 -17.36 -5.31
C PRO A 205 -7.53 -16.93 -6.22
N LYS A 206 -6.99 -17.85 -7.01
CA LYS A 206 -6.04 -17.52 -8.08
C LYS A 206 -6.77 -16.91 -9.28
N ALA A 207 -6.05 -16.21 -10.16
CA ALA A 207 -6.62 -15.62 -11.36
C ALA A 207 -7.49 -16.59 -12.15
N GLY A 208 -8.74 -16.23 -12.39
CA GLY A 208 -9.75 -17.06 -13.06
C GLY A 208 -10.55 -17.98 -12.15
N ALA A 209 -10.14 -18.18 -10.88
CA ALA A 209 -10.87 -19.00 -9.91
C ALA A 209 -12.11 -18.27 -9.34
N PRO A 210 -13.08 -18.96 -8.73
CA PRO A 210 -14.17 -18.33 -8.00
C PRO A 210 -13.68 -17.43 -6.87
N ASN A 211 -14.32 -16.26 -6.71
CA ASN A 211 -14.12 -15.34 -5.59
C ASN A 211 -15.21 -15.52 -4.54
N ALA A 212 -15.00 -14.95 -3.35
CA ALA A 212 -16.03 -14.84 -2.33
C ALA A 212 -17.25 -14.09 -2.87
N LYS A 213 -18.45 -14.55 -2.51
CA LYS A 213 -19.71 -13.88 -2.81
C LYS A 213 -19.99 -12.83 -1.74
N ALA A 214 -20.14 -11.57 -2.15
CA ALA A 214 -20.36 -10.45 -1.25
C ALA A 214 -21.83 -10.02 -1.24
N SER A 215 -22.35 -9.70 -0.07
CA SER A 215 -23.69 -9.11 0.10
C SER A 215 -23.65 -8.01 1.17
N ILE A 216 -24.62 -7.07 1.10
CA ILE A 216 -24.73 -5.97 2.06
C ILE A 216 -25.89 -6.24 3.02
N CYS A 217 -25.59 -6.20 4.31
CA CYS A 217 -26.55 -6.35 5.38
C CYS A 217 -26.62 -5.08 6.23
N VAL A 218 -27.79 -4.80 6.80
CA VAL A 218 -27.99 -3.69 7.74
C VAL A 218 -28.71 -4.18 8.98
N TYR A 219 -28.05 -4.04 10.11
CA TYR A 219 -28.60 -4.33 11.44
C TYR A 219 -29.27 -3.08 12.03
N ASP A 220 -30.53 -3.20 12.44
CA ASP A 220 -31.26 -2.18 13.20
C ASP A 220 -31.02 -2.42 14.69
N ILE A 221 -30.39 -1.45 15.39
CA ILE A 221 -29.99 -1.59 16.79
C ILE A 221 -31.21 -1.66 17.73
N HIS A 222 -32.30 -0.96 17.39
CA HIS A 222 -33.49 -0.93 18.21
C HIS A 222 -34.33 -2.21 18.07
N TYR A 223 -34.62 -2.57 16.80
CA TYR A 223 -35.47 -3.74 16.49
C TYR A 223 -34.68 -5.07 16.53
N LYS A 224 -33.35 -5.02 16.57
CA LYS A 224 -32.44 -6.20 16.54
C LYS A 224 -32.72 -7.12 15.34
N THR A 225 -32.96 -6.53 14.19
CA THR A 225 -33.23 -7.23 12.91
C THR A 225 -32.17 -6.91 11.89
N ILE A 226 -31.81 -7.90 11.06
CA ILE A 226 -30.92 -7.74 9.92
C ILE A 226 -31.77 -7.74 8.65
N ARG A 227 -31.45 -6.84 7.72
CA ARG A 227 -32.02 -6.79 6.38
C ARG A 227 -30.90 -6.86 5.37
N THR A 228 -31.07 -7.66 4.33
CA THR A 228 -30.16 -7.69 3.19
C THR A 228 -30.61 -6.63 2.17
N MET A 229 -29.64 -5.84 1.67
CA MET A 229 -29.89 -4.81 0.67
C MET A 229 -30.05 -5.44 -0.72
N GLU A 230 -30.99 -4.93 -1.50
CA GLU A 230 -31.24 -5.36 -2.87
C GLU A 230 -30.32 -4.57 -3.81
N LEU A 231 -29.23 -5.20 -4.26
CA LEU A 231 -28.35 -4.62 -5.27
C LEU A 231 -29.00 -4.76 -6.66
N PRO A 232 -28.69 -3.85 -7.61
CA PRO A 232 -29.14 -4.01 -9.00
C PRO A 232 -28.75 -5.38 -9.59
N ALA A 233 -29.57 -5.89 -10.49
CA ALA A 233 -29.34 -7.22 -11.10
C ALA A 233 -27.99 -7.29 -11.84
N ASN A 234 -27.36 -8.45 -11.82
CA ASN A 234 -26.08 -8.77 -12.48
C ASN A 234 -24.86 -7.98 -11.93
N MET A 235 -24.90 -7.57 -10.67
CA MET A 235 -23.74 -7.03 -9.98
C MET A 235 -22.93 -8.16 -9.34
N ASP A 236 -22.08 -8.80 -10.14
CA ASP A 236 -21.06 -9.69 -9.64
C ASP A 236 -19.74 -8.89 -9.47
N GLY A 237 -18.86 -9.31 -8.57
CA GLY A 237 -17.57 -8.65 -8.33
C GLY A 237 -17.32 -8.38 -6.86
N TYR A 238 -16.86 -7.16 -6.55
CA TYR A 238 -16.40 -6.82 -5.21
C TYR A 238 -17.22 -5.68 -4.60
N LEU A 239 -17.37 -5.71 -3.26
CA LEU A 239 -17.98 -4.65 -2.46
C LEU A 239 -16.95 -4.12 -1.44
N PRO A 240 -15.87 -3.46 -1.88
CA PRO A 240 -14.72 -3.16 -1.04
C PRO A 240 -14.94 -2.00 -0.07
N ARG A 241 -16.00 -1.19 -0.24
CA ARG A 241 -16.27 -0.05 0.63
C ARG A 241 -17.75 0.11 0.88
N ILE A 242 -18.09 0.39 2.14
CA ILE A 242 -19.40 0.89 2.57
C ILE A 242 -19.21 2.10 3.48
N THR A 243 -20.08 3.08 3.36
CA THR A 243 -20.10 4.25 4.24
C THR A 243 -21.49 4.86 4.25
N TRP A 244 -21.67 5.99 4.94
CA TRP A 244 -22.94 6.71 4.99
C TRP A 244 -22.74 8.15 4.55
N THR A 245 -23.73 8.71 3.86
CA THR A 245 -23.75 10.17 3.64
C THR A 245 -23.92 10.90 4.99
N PRO A 246 -23.41 12.13 5.12
CA PRO A 246 -23.75 12.96 6.27
C PRO A 246 -25.24 13.10 6.45
N LEU A 247 -25.71 13.32 7.69
CA LEU A 247 -27.12 13.64 7.94
C LEU A 247 -27.51 14.92 7.20
N THR A 248 -28.51 14.82 6.36
CA THR A 248 -29.09 15.99 5.69
C THR A 248 -29.94 16.79 6.65
N LYS A 249 -29.92 18.13 6.54
CA LYS A 249 -30.84 18.98 7.29
C LYS A 249 -32.25 18.81 6.70
N PRO A 250 -33.28 18.66 7.54
CA PRO A 250 -34.66 18.61 7.06
C PRO A 250 -35.03 19.86 6.25
N THR A 251 -35.63 19.67 5.12
CA THR A 251 -36.14 20.78 4.27
C THR A 251 -37.58 21.18 4.68
N LYS A 252 -38.28 20.28 5.36
CA LYS A 252 -39.66 20.50 5.87
C LYS A 252 -39.69 20.32 7.39
N LYS A 253 -40.60 20.98 8.04
CA LYS A 253 -40.74 21.06 9.52
C LYS A 253 -40.90 19.68 10.18
N ASP A 254 -41.54 18.72 9.50
CA ASP A 254 -41.82 17.37 10.02
C ASP A 254 -40.88 16.28 9.45
N GLU A 255 -39.92 16.68 8.62
CA GLU A 255 -38.95 15.75 8.03
C GLU A 255 -37.82 15.47 9.05
N GLN A 256 -37.46 14.20 9.20
CA GLN A 256 -36.32 13.79 10.03
C GLN A 256 -35.03 13.86 9.19
N PRO A 257 -33.89 14.21 9.82
CA PRO A 257 -32.59 14.07 9.17
C PRO A 257 -32.43 12.66 8.62
N ALA A 258 -31.97 12.54 7.39
CA ALA A 258 -31.75 11.26 6.72
C ALA A 258 -30.31 11.13 6.24
N SER A 259 -29.86 9.91 6.11
CA SER A 259 -28.56 9.52 5.57
C SER A 259 -28.77 8.30 4.69
N ASP A 260 -28.14 8.26 3.53
CA ASP A 260 -28.13 7.11 2.64
C ASP A 260 -26.92 6.22 2.95
N LEU A 261 -27.10 4.91 2.86
CA LEU A 261 -26.01 3.97 2.81
C LEU A 261 -25.32 4.09 1.45
N VAL A 262 -24.02 4.30 1.44
CA VAL A 262 -23.20 4.38 0.22
C VAL A 262 -22.41 3.08 0.08
N ILE A 263 -22.50 2.47 -1.09
CA ILE A 263 -21.88 1.18 -1.41
C ILE A 263 -21.03 1.36 -2.65
N LEU A 264 -19.74 1.01 -2.54
CA LEU A 264 -18.86 0.91 -3.69
C LEU A 264 -18.90 -0.52 -4.24
N HIS A 265 -19.25 -0.65 -5.51
CA HIS A 265 -19.18 -1.90 -6.25
C HIS A 265 -18.13 -1.81 -7.37
N LEU A 266 -17.35 -2.87 -7.52
CA LEU A 266 -16.45 -3.06 -8.66
C LEU A 266 -16.87 -4.34 -9.38
N ASN A 267 -16.99 -4.28 -10.70
CA ASN A 267 -17.12 -5.53 -11.46
C ASN A 267 -15.82 -6.34 -11.35
N ARG A 268 -15.89 -7.63 -11.65
CA ARG A 268 -14.75 -8.54 -11.46
C ARG A 268 -13.48 -8.11 -12.22
N ASP A 269 -13.60 -7.59 -13.44
CA ASP A 269 -12.46 -7.08 -14.22
C ASP A 269 -11.96 -5.70 -13.73
N GLN A 270 -12.60 -5.12 -12.71
CA GLN A 270 -12.29 -3.83 -12.08
C GLN A 270 -12.12 -2.67 -13.09
N ASN A 271 -12.76 -2.80 -14.23
CA ASN A 271 -12.80 -1.77 -15.26
C ASN A 271 -14.11 -0.96 -15.23
N LYS A 272 -15.02 -1.29 -14.28
CA LYS A 272 -16.21 -0.54 -13.97
C LYS A 272 -16.38 -0.41 -12.46
N MET A 273 -16.62 0.81 -12.02
CA MET A 273 -16.92 1.19 -10.65
C MET A 273 -18.32 1.83 -10.59
N ASP A 274 -19.19 1.27 -9.78
CA ASP A 274 -20.51 1.81 -9.50
C ASP A 274 -20.60 2.23 -8.02
N VAL A 275 -21.07 3.43 -7.74
CA VAL A 275 -21.41 3.89 -6.39
C VAL A 275 -22.90 3.94 -6.25
N LEU A 276 -23.42 3.17 -5.30
CA LEU A 276 -24.86 3.06 -5.05
C LEU A 276 -25.23 3.84 -3.79
N LYS A 277 -26.44 4.37 -3.77
CA LYS A 277 -27.12 4.84 -2.56
C LYS A 277 -28.24 3.88 -2.21
N GLY A 278 -28.24 3.37 -0.98
CA GLY A 278 -29.22 2.43 -0.47
C GLY A 278 -30.04 3.03 0.67
N ASN A 279 -31.35 2.73 0.66
CA ASN A 279 -32.24 3.06 1.75
C ASN A 279 -32.55 1.79 2.57
N PRO A 280 -32.03 1.63 3.81
CA PRO A 280 -32.23 0.42 4.59
C PRO A 280 -33.69 0.12 4.96
N LYS A 281 -34.59 1.10 4.89
CA LYS A 281 -36.01 0.89 5.17
C LYS A 281 -36.71 0.16 4.05
N SER A 282 -36.40 0.52 2.79
CA SER A 282 -36.96 -0.13 1.60
C SER A 282 -36.07 -1.25 1.06
N THR A 283 -34.83 -1.42 1.56
CA THR A 283 -33.77 -2.30 1.07
C THR A 283 -33.24 -2.00 -0.34
N VAL A 284 -33.85 -1.08 -1.05
CA VAL A 284 -33.53 -0.78 -2.45
C VAL A 284 -32.26 0.08 -2.56
N CYS A 285 -31.38 -0.32 -3.47
CA CYS A 285 -30.20 0.44 -3.88
C CYS A 285 -30.38 0.97 -5.30
N HIS A 286 -29.93 2.20 -5.54
CA HIS A 286 -29.95 2.82 -6.86
C HIS A 286 -28.59 3.43 -7.19
N LEU A 287 -28.29 3.49 -8.47
CA LEU A 287 -27.04 4.03 -8.98
C LEU A 287 -26.95 5.54 -8.71
N PHE A 288 -25.86 5.96 -8.08
CA PHE A 288 -25.53 7.37 -7.86
C PHE A 288 -24.43 7.85 -8.81
N TYR A 289 -23.38 7.04 -9.00
CA TYR A 289 -22.24 7.37 -9.87
C TYR A 289 -21.76 6.10 -10.55
N SER A 290 -21.28 6.22 -11.79
CA SER A 290 -20.64 5.14 -12.51
C SER A 290 -19.45 5.65 -13.30
N GLU A 291 -18.34 4.92 -13.23
CA GLU A 291 -17.16 5.12 -14.06
C GLU A 291 -16.78 3.80 -14.70
N GLU A 292 -16.63 3.79 -16.02
CA GLU A 292 -16.26 2.62 -16.79
C GLU A 292 -15.13 2.95 -17.77
N SER A 293 -14.15 2.07 -17.87
CA SER A 293 -13.10 2.15 -18.86
C SER A 293 -13.08 0.89 -19.74
N LYS A 294 -13.27 1.05 -21.04
CA LYS A 294 -13.13 -0.06 -21.99
C LYS A 294 -11.68 -0.48 -22.19
N LYS A 295 -10.72 0.42 -21.91
CA LYS A 295 -9.30 0.25 -22.21
C LYS A 295 -8.48 -0.17 -21.01
N TYR A 296 -8.84 0.29 -19.79
CA TYR A 296 -8.04 0.14 -18.58
C TYR A 296 -8.88 -0.27 -17.37
N PHE A 297 -8.26 -0.51 -16.22
CA PHE A 297 -8.96 -0.58 -14.95
C PHE A 297 -9.40 0.81 -14.46
N VAL A 298 -10.36 0.87 -13.56
CA VAL A 298 -10.77 2.08 -12.85
C VAL A 298 -10.07 2.15 -11.49
N ASN A 299 -9.54 3.31 -11.14
CA ASN A 299 -8.86 3.51 -9.87
C ASN A 299 -9.88 3.73 -8.74
N TYR A 300 -10.37 2.65 -8.16
CA TYR A 300 -11.37 2.68 -7.08
C TYR A 300 -10.85 3.30 -5.78
N GLU A 301 -9.53 3.29 -5.53
CA GLU A 301 -8.92 3.85 -4.30
C GLU A 301 -9.20 5.35 -4.17
N LEU A 302 -9.49 6.03 -5.25
CA LEU A 302 -9.88 7.44 -5.24
C LEU A 302 -11.19 7.68 -4.49
N PHE A 303 -12.07 6.67 -4.38
CA PHE A 303 -13.30 6.75 -3.61
C PHE A 303 -13.04 7.06 -2.13
N ASP A 304 -12.00 6.54 -1.53
CA ASP A 304 -11.66 6.77 -0.13
C ASP A 304 -11.36 8.25 0.18
N GLN A 305 -11.13 9.04 -0.85
CA GLN A 305 -10.81 10.46 -0.75
C GLN A 305 -11.97 11.38 -1.16
N TRP A 306 -13.14 10.81 -1.52
CA TRP A 306 -14.32 11.60 -1.85
C TRP A 306 -14.80 12.40 -0.64
N GLN A 307 -15.30 13.61 -0.87
CA GLN A 307 -15.80 14.48 0.19
C GLN A 307 -17.31 14.63 0.06
N TRP A 308 -18.05 13.94 0.92
CA TRP A 308 -19.50 14.06 1.04
C TRP A 308 -19.84 15.32 1.84
N LEU A 309 -20.53 16.28 1.22
CA LEU A 309 -20.85 17.58 1.82
C LEU A 309 -22.20 17.56 2.52
N ASN A 310 -22.34 18.40 3.56
CA ASN A 310 -23.60 18.48 4.35
C ASN A 310 -24.79 19.03 3.58
N ASP A 311 -24.58 19.61 2.40
CA ASP A 311 -25.63 20.08 1.49
C ASP A 311 -26.02 19.05 0.42
N GLY A 312 -25.50 17.83 0.54
CA GLY A 312 -25.76 16.70 -0.35
C GLY A 312 -24.89 16.64 -1.60
N ARG A 313 -24.08 17.67 -1.87
CA ARG A 313 -23.08 17.60 -2.95
C ARG A 313 -21.92 16.67 -2.56
N VAL A 314 -21.16 16.24 -3.55
CA VAL A 314 -19.95 15.44 -3.32
C VAL A 314 -18.81 15.93 -4.21
N ILE A 315 -17.59 15.98 -3.65
CA ILE A 315 -16.37 16.15 -4.43
C ILE A 315 -15.84 14.77 -4.74
N VAL A 316 -15.84 14.43 -6.01
CA VAL A 316 -15.41 13.15 -6.57
C VAL A 316 -14.01 13.29 -7.11
N LEU A 317 -13.12 12.33 -6.82
CA LEU A 317 -11.86 12.17 -7.53
C LEU A 317 -12.03 11.15 -8.64
N SER A 318 -11.54 11.46 -9.83
CA SER A 318 -11.56 10.57 -11.00
C SER A 318 -10.39 10.88 -11.93
N GLU A 319 -9.99 9.88 -12.71
CA GLU A 319 -8.96 9.97 -13.75
C GLU A 319 -9.56 9.99 -15.17
N LYS A 320 -10.87 10.21 -15.28
CA LYS A 320 -11.60 10.13 -16.55
C LYS A 320 -11.02 11.01 -17.65
N GLU A 321 -10.37 12.12 -17.31
CA GLU A 321 -9.70 13.05 -18.22
C GLU A 321 -8.17 12.91 -18.29
N GLY A 322 -7.62 11.78 -17.83
CA GLY A 322 -6.22 11.45 -17.99
C GLY A 322 -5.35 11.65 -16.76
N TYR A 323 -5.71 12.55 -15.87
CA TYR A 323 -5.04 12.79 -14.57
C TYR A 323 -6.04 12.67 -13.44
N THR A 324 -5.58 12.34 -12.23
CA THR A 324 -6.42 12.37 -11.03
C THR A 324 -6.82 13.80 -10.71
N GLN A 325 -8.11 14.11 -10.90
CA GLN A 325 -8.67 15.43 -10.72
C GLN A 325 -9.91 15.40 -9.81
N ALA A 326 -10.28 16.55 -9.25
CA ALA A 326 -11.46 16.73 -8.43
C ALA A 326 -12.61 17.32 -9.24
N TYR A 327 -13.82 16.77 -9.04
CA TYR A 327 -15.06 17.18 -9.71
C TYR A 327 -16.15 17.41 -8.69
N MET A 328 -17.00 18.42 -8.90
CA MET A 328 -18.19 18.67 -8.08
C MET A 328 -19.39 17.96 -8.69
N TYR A 329 -20.09 17.16 -7.89
CA TYR A 329 -21.35 16.51 -8.23
C TYR A 329 -22.46 17.00 -7.30
N ASN A 330 -23.70 17.05 -7.80
CA ASN A 330 -24.87 17.34 -6.98
C ASN A 330 -25.38 16.10 -6.23
N SER A 331 -26.43 16.26 -5.42
CA SER A 331 -27.03 15.18 -4.63
C SER A 331 -27.65 14.03 -5.45
N GLN A 332 -27.91 14.27 -6.74
CA GLN A 332 -28.43 13.28 -7.71
C GLN A 332 -27.32 12.56 -8.50
N GLY A 333 -26.04 12.82 -8.24
CA GLY A 333 -24.94 12.23 -8.99
C GLY A 333 -24.70 12.87 -10.36
N ILE A 334 -25.16 14.10 -10.57
CA ILE A 334 -24.92 14.83 -11.81
C ILE A 334 -23.73 15.77 -11.62
N GLU A 335 -22.76 15.63 -12.52
CA GLU A 335 -21.57 16.50 -12.53
C GLU A 335 -21.95 17.95 -12.80
N GLN A 336 -21.38 18.85 -12.01
CA GLN A 336 -21.59 20.29 -12.13
C GLN A 336 -20.40 21.00 -12.75
N ARG A 337 -19.18 20.63 -12.37
CA ARG A 337 -17.93 21.20 -12.91
C ARG A 337 -16.69 20.45 -12.49
N THR A 338 -15.61 20.58 -13.27
CA THR A 338 -14.24 20.24 -12.89
C THR A 338 -13.70 21.28 -11.93
N LEU A 339 -13.05 20.85 -10.85
CA LEU A 339 -12.47 21.75 -9.83
C LEU A 339 -10.97 21.97 -10.06
N THR A 340 -10.24 20.98 -10.54
CA THR A 340 -8.78 21.00 -10.70
C THR A 340 -8.38 20.55 -12.10
N PRO A 341 -8.49 21.40 -13.12
CA PRO A 341 -8.30 21.03 -14.54
C PRO A 341 -6.82 20.95 -14.98
N GLU A 342 -5.86 20.85 -14.05
CA GLU A 342 -4.43 20.82 -14.38
C GLU A 342 -3.97 19.42 -14.78
N GLU A 343 -2.98 19.33 -15.68
CA GLU A 343 -2.33 18.09 -16.12
C GLU A 343 -1.33 17.56 -15.06
N ARG A 344 -1.84 17.27 -13.87
CA ARG A 344 -1.10 16.67 -12.76
C ARG A 344 -2.02 15.86 -11.86
N ASP A 345 -1.48 14.82 -11.26
CA ASP A 345 -2.24 13.96 -10.37
C ASP A 345 -2.41 14.57 -8.98
N ILE A 346 -3.66 14.66 -8.50
CA ILE A 346 -3.94 14.77 -7.07
C ILE A 346 -3.52 13.44 -6.43
N THR A 347 -2.68 13.50 -5.43
CA THR A 347 -2.15 12.31 -4.73
C THR A 347 -2.82 12.07 -3.39
N LYS A 348 -3.44 13.10 -2.80
CA LYS A 348 -4.17 13.03 -1.54
C LYS A 348 -5.13 14.21 -1.38
N VAL A 349 -6.32 13.95 -0.86
CA VAL A 349 -7.22 15.00 -0.38
C VAL A 349 -7.17 15.04 1.15
N TYR A 350 -6.87 16.21 1.71
CA TYR A 350 -6.86 16.42 3.16
C TYR A 350 -8.27 16.66 3.72
N GLY A 351 -9.14 17.25 2.92
CA GLY A 351 -10.54 17.49 3.25
C GLY A 351 -11.06 18.82 2.73
N TYR A 352 -12.30 19.13 3.10
CA TYR A 352 -13.02 20.32 2.69
C TYR A 352 -13.47 21.14 3.91
N ASP A 353 -13.06 22.42 3.96
CA ASP A 353 -13.56 23.38 4.95
C ASP A 353 -14.88 23.99 4.45
N PRO A 354 -16.03 23.68 5.08
CA PRO A 354 -17.31 24.19 4.65
C PRO A 354 -17.51 25.68 4.93
N VAL A 355 -16.75 26.26 5.87
CA VAL A 355 -16.87 27.68 6.26
C VAL A 355 -16.25 28.56 5.17
N THR A 356 -15.04 28.26 4.77
CA THR A 356 -14.32 29.00 3.73
C THR A 356 -14.61 28.49 2.32
N GLN A 357 -15.28 27.35 2.18
CA GLN A 357 -15.49 26.60 0.94
C GLN A 357 -14.18 26.29 0.23
N THR A 358 -13.22 25.75 0.98
CA THR A 358 -11.87 25.47 0.51
C THR A 358 -11.59 23.95 0.55
N LEU A 359 -11.17 23.40 -0.58
CA LEU A 359 -10.64 22.05 -0.72
C LEU A 359 -9.12 22.10 -0.50
N TYR A 360 -8.63 21.30 0.43
CA TYR A 360 -7.20 21.11 0.67
C TYR A 360 -6.74 19.78 0.10
N TYR A 361 -5.67 19.79 -0.70
CA TYR A 361 -5.17 18.60 -1.37
C TYR A 361 -3.66 18.63 -1.60
N GLN A 362 -3.09 17.46 -1.85
CA GLN A 362 -1.71 17.28 -2.29
C GLN A 362 -1.72 16.89 -3.78
N ALA A 363 -0.74 17.40 -4.52
CA ALA A 363 -0.55 17.02 -5.92
C ALA A 363 0.93 16.81 -6.26
N ALA A 364 1.18 16.05 -7.31
CA ALA A 364 2.49 15.83 -7.88
C ALA A 364 2.84 16.95 -8.87
N ASN A 365 3.63 17.93 -8.45
CA ASN A 365 4.12 18.99 -9.37
C ASN A 365 5.09 18.44 -10.41
N THR A 366 5.94 17.55 -9.97
CA THR A 366 6.68 16.62 -10.79
C THR A 366 6.35 15.20 -10.29
N PRO A 367 6.58 14.16 -11.06
CA PRO A 367 6.35 12.81 -10.56
C PRO A 367 7.07 12.52 -9.24
N MET A 368 8.21 13.17 -8.99
CA MET A 368 9.08 12.92 -7.82
C MET A 368 8.76 13.77 -6.59
N THR A 369 7.93 14.80 -6.71
CA THR A 369 7.65 15.76 -5.61
C THR A 369 6.18 15.80 -5.24
N ARG A 370 5.89 16.26 -4.02
CA ARG A 370 4.52 16.42 -3.49
C ARG A 370 4.39 17.80 -2.86
N GLN A 371 3.43 18.58 -3.36
CA GLN A 371 3.10 19.92 -2.85
C GLN A 371 1.64 19.94 -2.37
N ALA A 372 1.35 20.78 -1.38
CA ALA A 372 0.00 20.96 -0.84
C ALA A 372 -0.64 22.25 -1.35
N TYR A 373 -1.94 22.17 -1.63
CA TYR A 373 -2.73 23.23 -2.24
C TYR A 373 -4.02 23.49 -1.47
N ALA A 374 -4.50 24.73 -1.57
CA ALA A 374 -5.82 25.17 -1.14
C ALA A 374 -6.58 25.72 -2.35
N LEU A 375 -7.70 25.09 -2.73
CA LEU A 375 -8.62 25.58 -3.74
C LEU A 375 -9.85 26.19 -3.07
N ASN A 376 -10.01 27.51 -3.11
CA ASN A 376 -11.28 28.13 -2.75
C ASN A 376 -12.27 27.93 -3.89
N ILE A 377 -13.25 27.06 -3.67
CA ILE A 377 -14.20 26.64 -4.72
C ILE A 377 -15.09 27.80 -5.18
N LYS A 378 -15.49 28.69 -4.26
CA LYS A 378 -16.35 29.84 -4.59
C LYS A 378 -15.63 30.86 -5.44
N LYS A 379 -14.37 31.18 -5.10
CA LYS A 379 -13.54 32.18 -5.81
C LYS A 379 -12.86 31.59 -7.05
N ASN A 380 -12.81 30.26 -7.16
CA ASN A 380 -12.05 29.50 -8.15
C ASN A 380 -10.55 29.90 -8.16
N VAL A 381 -9.95 29.98 -6.98
CA VAL A 381 -8.54 30.35 -6.80
C VAL A 381 -7.80 29.24 -6.09
N THR A 382 -6.74 28.75 -6.71
CA THR A 382 -5.81 27.76 -6.15
C THR A 382 -4.57 28.47 -5.63
N THR A 383 -4.15 28.11 -4.41
CA THR A 383 -2.93 28.62 -3.76
C THR A 383 -2.06 27.44 -3.35
N CYS A 384 -0.77 27.48 -3.70
CA CYS A 384 0.21 26.53 -3.17
C CYS A 384 0.57 26.93 -1.73
N LEU A 385 0.41 25.98 -0.80
CA LEU A 385 0.65 26.21 0.64
C LEU A 385 2.10 25.93 1.05
N THR A 386 2.84 25.17 0.25
CA THR A 386 4.16 24.66 0.59
C THR A 386 5.22 25.17 -0.37
N GLN A 387 6.46 25.18 0.08
CA GLN A 387 7.61 25.69 -0.70
C GLN A 387 8.79 24.73 -0.59
N GLY A 388 9.61 24.69 -1.62
CA GLY A 388 10.79 23.82 -1.71
C GLY A 388 10.49 22.49 -2.37
N GLU A 389 11.55 21.86 -2.87
CA GLU A 389 11.46 20.53 -3.48
C GLU A 389 11.48 19.44 -2.41
N GLY A 390 10.69 18.40 -2.61
CA GLY A 390 10.58 17.28 -1.69
C GLY A 390 9.14 16.79 -1.57
N THR A 391 8.86 16.17 -0.45
CA THR A 391 7.52 15.66 -0.10
C THR A 391 6.96 16.47 1.06
N HIS A 392 5.82 17.08 0.83
CA HIS A 392 5.05 17.81 1.84
C HIS A 392 3.73 17.07 2.09
N ASP A 393 3.43 16.78 3.36
CA ASP A 393 2.15 16.22 3.80
C ASP A 393 1.58 17.08 4.92
N LEU A 394 0.27 17.34 4.91
CA LEU A 394 -0.40 18.19 5.89
C LEU A 394 -1.38 17.38 6.72
N HIS A 395 -1.50 17.76 8.00
CA HIS A 395 -2.51 17.25 8.90
C HIS A 395 -3.24 18.40 9.56
N PHE A 396 -4.52 18.57 9.26
CA PHE A 396 -5.32 19.72 9.67
C PHE A 396 -6.03 19.49 11.01
N SER A 397 -6.21 20.56 11.78
CA SER A 397 -7.14 20.57 12.91
C SER A 397 -8.59 20.51 12.45
N ALA A 398 -9.48 19.98 13.27
CA ALA A 398 -10.90 19.85 12.95
C ALA A 398 -11.62 21.18 12.63
N ASP A 399 -11.10 22.30 13.11
CA ASP A 399 -11.60 23.66 12.85
C ASP A 399 -10.95 24.36 11.67
N TRP A 400 -10.04 23.68 10.93
CA TRP A 400 -9.28 24.21 9.79
C TRP A 400 -8.45 25.46 10.09
N LYS A 401 -8.16 25.76 11.38
CA LYS A 401 -7.36 26.93 11.75
C LYS A 401 -5.88 26.64 11.98
N HIS A 402 -5.53 25.37 12.06
CA HIS A 402 -4.14 24.92 12.20
C HIS A 402 -3.88 23.73 11.30
N TYR A 403 -2.62 23.56 10.90
CA TYR A 403 -2.14 22.29 10.36
C TYR A 403 -0.70 22.03 10.82
N ILE A 404 -0.36 20.76 10.89
CA ILE A 404 1.04 20.31 10.99
C ILE A 404 1.48 19.89 9.59
N GLN A 405 2.58 20.48 9.12
CA GLN A 405 3.26 20.08 7.90
C GLN A 405 4.37 19.09 8.25
N CYS A 406 4.34 17.90 7.66
CA CYS A 406 5.48 17.00 7.54
C CYS A 406 6.21 17.31 6.24
N TYR A 407 7.47 17.73 6.34
CA TYR A 407 8.33 17.93 5.17
C TYR A 407 9.54 17.01 5.25
N HIS A 408 9.90 16.40 4.13
CA HIS A 408 11.14 15.66 3.98
C HIS A 408 11.59 15.59 2.51
N SER A 409 12.91 15.36 2.32
CA SER A 409 13.53 15.18 1.00
C SER A 409 14.62 14.11 1.08
N THR A 410 15.35 13.88 0.02
CA THR A 410 16.53 12.99 0.08
C THR A 410 17.59 13.48 1.05
N THR A 411 17.69 14.78 1.26
CA THR A 411 18.71 15.43 2.12
C THR A 411 18.17 15.96 3.44
N THR A 412 16.86 15.96 3.64
CA THR A 412 16.20 16.48 4.84
C THR A 412 15.31 15.41 5.46
N PRO A 413 15.57 15.00 6.72
CA PRO A 413 14.70 14.06 7.42
C PRO A 413 13.34 14.68 7.73
N HIS A 414 12.38 13.84 8.17
CA HIS A 414 11.04 14.27 8.51
C HIS A 414 11.07 15.42 9.53
N THR A 415 10.55 16.58 9.14
CA THR A 415 10.43 17.77 9.99
C THR A 415 8.96 18.14 10.09
N TYR A 416 8.46 18.28 11.31
CA TYR A 416 7.06 18.61 11.60
C TYR A 416 6.95 20.05 12.09
N THR A 417 6.19 20.86 11.37
CA THR A 417 6.02 22.29 11.66
C THR A 417 4.54 22.61 11.78
N LEU A 418 4.17 23.25 12.89
CA LEU A 418 2.82 23.76 13.12
C LEU A 418 2.63 25.11 12.43
N TYR A 419 1.54 25.25 11.70
CA TYR A 419 1.08 26.49 11.06
C TYR A 419 -0.28 26.91 11.62
N LYS A 420 -0.53 28.23 11.60
CA LYS A 420 -1.80 28.85 12.02
C LYS A 420 -2.37 29.69 10.89
N ALA A 421 -3.67 29.60 10.66
CA ALA A 421 -4.40 30.46 9.74
C ALA A 421 -4.39 31.92 10.22
N MET A 422 -4.06 32.85 9.31
CA MET A 422 -4.01 34.28 9.58
C MET A 422 -5.27 35.02 9.11
N GLY A 423 -6.26 34.30 8.57
CA GLY A 423 -7.34 34.88 7.78
C GLY A 423 -6.90 35.11 6.33
N ASN A 424 -7.82 35.56 5.49
CA ASN A 424 -7.60 35.87 4.05
C ASN A 424 -6.90 34.75 3.21
N GLY A 425 -6.86 33.52 3.71
CA GLY A 425 -6.21 32.37 3.05
C GLY A 425 -4.70 32.25 3.28
N GLN A 426 -4.11 33.10 4.14
CA GLN A 426 -2.70 33.05 4.51
C GLN A 426 -2.44 32.19 5.75
N TRP A 427 -1.24 31.59 5.82
CA TRP A 427 -0.79 30.74 6.91
C TRP A 427 0.56 31.23 7.45
N ALA A 428 0.68 31.31 8.76
CA ALA A 428 1.93 31.68 9.41
C ALA A 428 2.56 30.46 10.10
N LYS A 429 3.86 30.29 9.93
CA LYS A 429 4.66 29.33 10.69
C LYS A 429 4.58 29.70 12.17
N ASN A 430 4.17 28.75 13.00
CA ASN A 430 4.07 28.94 14.45
C ASN A 430 5.33 28.40 15.15
N LYS A 431 5.59 27.10 15.08
CA LYS A 431 6.76 26.47 15.69
C LYS A 431 7.11 25.14 15.00
N VAL A 432 8.35 24.71 15.12
CA VAL A 432 8.77 23.33 14.85
C VAL A 432 8.30 22.45 16.01
N VAL A 433 7.60 21.38 15.70
CA VAL A 433 7.05 20.42 16.68
C VAL A 433 8.04 19.26 16.90
N LEU A 434 8.58 18.77 15.80
CA LEU A 434 9.61 17.73 15.79
C LEU A 434 10.57 18.01 14.65
N ASP A 435 11.85 18.05 14.94
CA ASP A 435 12.93 17.96 13.96
C ASP A 435 13.72 16.66 14.18
N ASN A 436 14.56 16.36 13.21
CA ASN A 436 15.48 15.24 13.26
C ASN A 436 16.92 15.71 12.99
N ASP A 437 17.30 16.87 13.45
CA ASP A 437 18.62 17.47 13.23
C ASP A 437 19.77 16.59 13.73
N SER A 438 19.58 15.89 14.86
CA SER A 438 20.56 14.92 15.37
C SER A 438 20.77 13.74 14.42
N ILE A 439 19.68 13.25 13.83
CA ILE A 439 19.71 12.17 12.82
C ILE A 439 20.41 12.66 11.54
N LEU A 440 20.10 13.89 11.09
CA LEU A 440 20.74 14.48 9.93
C LEU A 440 22.26 14.60 10.12
N LYS A 441 22.71 15.16 11.25
CA LYS A 441 24.14 15.32 11.58
C LYS A 441 24.86 13.97 11.63
N ALA A 442 24.25 12.99 12.27
CA ALA A 442 24.81 11.65 12.37
C ALA A 442 24.89 10.96 11.00
N TRP A 443 23.87 11.13 10.16
CA TRP A 443 23.87 10.64 8.78
C TRP A 443 24.96 11.30 7.93
N GLN A 444 25.09 12.61 7.99
CA GLN A 444 26.13 13.36 7.26
C GLN A 444 27.54 12.96 7.68
N ALA A 445 27.74 12.64 8.96
CA ALA A 445 29.04 12.17 9.47
C ALA A 445 29.50 10.83 8.89
N LEU A 446 28.61 10.04 8.28
CA LEU A 446 28.98 8.81 7.57
C LEU A 446 29.69 9.08 6.24
N GLY A 447 29.53 10.28 5.67
CA GLY A 447 30.15 10.65 4.40
C GLY A 447 29.69 9.84 3.21
N VAL A 448 28.46 9.31 3.24
CA VAL A 448 27.83 8.63 2.11
C VAL A 448 27.23 9.64 1.15
N ASN A 449 27.24 9.31 -0.15
CA ASN A 449 26.62 10.17 -1.15
C ASN A 449 25.08 10.04 -1.08
N GLU A 450 24.39 11.15 -1.33
CA GLU A 450 22.93 11.19 -1.41
C GLU A 450 22.41 10.76 -2.78
N LYS A 451 21.10 10.51 -2.87
CA LYS A 451 20.43 10.26 -4.14
C LYS A 451 20.50 11.50 -5.03
N GLU A 452 20.94 11.30 -6.26
CA GLU A 452 20.90 12.28 -7.34
C GLU A 452 19.84 11.86 -8.36
N PHE A 453 18.91 12.77 -8.69
CA PHE A 453 17.87 12.50 -9.70
C PHE A 453 18.38 12.86 -11.08
N PHE A 454 18.05 12.04 -12.07
CA PHE A 454 18.37 12.30 -13.46
C PHE A 454 17.36 11.61 -14.40
N PRO A 455 17.10 12.17 -15.57
CA PRO A 455 16.28 11.55 -16.60
C PRO A 455 17.09 10.55 -17.42
N ILE A 456 16.42 9.52 -17.91
CA ILE A 456 16.96 8.60 -18.94
C ILE A 456 15.99 8.62 -20.11
N THR A 457 16.47 8.99 -21.30
CA THR A 457 15.67 8.93 -22.51
C THR A 457 15.90 7.58 -23.19
N THR A 458 14.82 6.83 -23.39
CA THR A 458 14.86 5.54 -24.09
C THR A 458 15.05 5.72 -25.59
N GLU A 459 15.42 4.65 -26.30
CA GLU A 459 15.55 4.65 -27.78
C GLU A 459 14.23 5.06 -28.48
N ARG A 460 13.08 4.93 -27.83
CA ARG A 460 11.76 5.33 -28.35
C ARG A 460 11.37 6.76 -28.00
N GLY A 461 12.20 7.47 -27.24
CA GLY A 461 11.95 8.84 -26.82
C GLY A 461 11.17 8.98 -25.49
N ASP A 462 10.81 7.86 -24.83
CA ASP A 462 10.21 7.92 -23.49
C ASP A 462 11.25 8.43 -22.48
N VAL A 463 10.85 9.38 -21.63
CA VAL A 463 11.71 9.91 -20.55
C VAL A 463 11.37 9.20 -19.24
N LEU A 464 12.32 8.42 -18.72
CA LEU A 464 12.21 7.70 -17.45
C LEU A 464 12.80 8.53 -16.34
N ASN A 465 12.16 8.50 -15.16
CA ASN A 465 12.73 9.11 -13.96
C ASN A 465 13.66 8.11 -13.27
N ALA A 466 14.83 8.58 -12.86
CA ALA A 466 15.82 7.75 -12.17
C ALA A 466 16.47 8.50 -11.02
N TRP A 467 16.97 7.76 -10.05
CA TRP A 467 17.98 8.24 -9.12
C TRP A 467 19.18 7.30 -9.09
N ARG A 468 20.34 7.87 -8.71
CA ARG A 468 21.55 7.11 -8.43
C ARG A 468 22.11 7.50 -7.06
N ILE A 469 22.84 6.56 -6.44
CA ILE A 469 23.74 6.82 -5.31
C ILE A 469 25.14 6.45 -5.80
N LEU A 470 26.03 7.45 -5.83
CA LEU A 470 27.41 7.24 -6.21
C LEU A 470 28.15 6.48 -5.08
N PRO A 471 29.12 5.63 -5.42
CA PRO A 471 29.96 4.97 -4.41
C PRO A 471 30.61 6.00 -3.48
N LYS A 472 30.82 5.60 -2.22
CA LYS A 472 31.61 6.41 -1.30
C LYS A 472 33.02 6.65 -1.88
N ASN A 473 33.54 7.87 -1.78
CA ASN A 473 34.80 8.28 -2.42
C ASN A 473 34.80 8.13 -3.96
N PHE A 474 33.66 8.47 -4.59
CA PHE A 474 33.51 8.41 -6.04
C PHE A 474 34.61 9.21 -6.77
N ASP A 475 35.27 8.58 -7.74
CA ASP A 475 36.27 9.14 -8.63
C ASP A 475 35.82 8.94 -10.08
N LYS A 476 35.51 10.01 -10.78
CA LYS A 476 34.99 9.97 -12.17
C LYS A 476 35.96 9.33 -13.19
N THR A 477 37.22 9.12 -12.82
CA THR A 477 38.24 8.49 -13.67
C THR A 477 38.25 6.97 -13.56
N LYS A 478 37.54 6.43 -12.55
CA LYS A 478 37.41 4.98 -12.30
C LYS A 478 36.09 4.46 -12.87
N LYS A 479 36.05 3.14 -13.09
CA LYS A 479 34.85 2.43 -13.46
C LYS A 479 34.30 1.62 -12.29
N TYR A 480 32.97 1.71 -12.08
CA TYR A 480 32.30 1.08 -10.97
C TYR A 480 31.27 0.03 -11.43
N PRO A 481 31.14 -1.07 -10.70
CA PRO A 481 30.03 -2.01 -10.92
C PRO A 481 28.71 -1.34 -10.56
N VAL A 482 27.63 -1.75 -11.24
CA VAL A 482 26.28 -1.19 -11.06
C VAL A 482 25.36 -2.22 -10.45
N VAL A 483 24.56 -1.80 -9.46
CA VAL A 483 23.40 -2.55 -8.97
C VAL A 483 22.15 -1.74 -9.24
N MET A 484 21.30 -2.22 -10.16
CA MET A 484 19.98 -1.65 -10.40
C MET A 484 18.98 -2.27 -9.44
N LEU A 485 18.51 -1.47 -8.48
CA LEU A 485 17.39 -1.84 -7.60
C LEU A 485 16.09 -1.41 -8.28
N GLN A 486 15.12 -2.30 -8.42
CA GLN A 486 13.88 -1.94 -9.09
C GLN A 486 12.66 -2.66 -8.47
N TYR A 487 11.46 -2.16 -8.76
CA TYR A 487 10.20 -2.82 -8.45
C TYR A 487 9.30 -2.89 -9.69
N SER A 488 9.07 -1.75 -10.31
CA SER A 488 8.34 -1.57 -11.58
C SER A 488 6.85 -1.94 -11.57
N GLY A 489 6.30 -2.43 -10.46
CA GLY A 489 4.89 -2.83 -10.38
C GLY A 489 3.93 -1.68 -10.70
N PRO A 490 2.76 -1.95 -11.28
CA PRO A 490 1.77 -0.94 -11.63
C PRO A 490 1.46 0.00 -10.46
N THR A 491 1.27 1.28 -10.74
CA THR A 491 0.98 2.35 -9.77
C THR A 491 2.09 2.67 -8.76
N SER A 492 3.12 1.82 -8.66
CA SER A 492 4.22 2.02 -7.70
C SER A 492 5.11 3.20 -8.07
N GLN A 493 5.82 3.76 -7.09
CA GLN A 493 6.88 4.75 -7.28
C GLN A 493 8.07 4.46 -6.37
N ARG A 494 9.26 4.42 -6.95
CA ARG A 494 10.54 4.30 -6.23
C ARG A 494 11.42 5.52 -6.38
N VAL A 495 11.19 6.30 -7.44
CA VAL A 495 11.92 7.55 -7.71
C VAL A 495 11.14 8.72 -7.14
N LEU A 496 11.36 8.97 -5.83
CA LEU A 496 10.71 10.01 -5.05
C LEU A 496 11.74 10.83 -4.27
N ASN A 497 11.52 12.15 -4.20
CA ASN A 497 12.31 13.04 -3.37
C ASN A 497 11.81 12.98 -1.92
N ASN A 498 12.28 11.95 -1.20
CA ASN A 498 11.89 11.65 0.17
C ASN A 498 13.07 11.13 1.01
N TRP A 499 12.97 11.29 2.33
CA TRP A 499 13.89 10.71 3.29
C TRP A 499 13.63 9.20 3.43
N ARG A 500 14.32 8.41 2.62
CA ARG A 500 14.19 6.96 2.64
C ARG A 500 15.56 6.33 2.50
N LYS A 501 16.22 6.10 3.64
CA LYS A 501 17.50 5.42 3.71
C LYS A 501 17.27 3.91 3.79
N ARG A 502 17.84 3.17 2.88
CA ARG A 502 17.64 1.71 2.73
C ARG A 502 18.90 1.03 2.24
N PHE A 503 18.86 -0.28 2.05
CA PHE A 503 19.97 -1.16 1.65
C PHE A 503 20.81 -0.62 0.47
N GLY A 504 20.23 0.16 -0.45
CA GLY A 504 21.00 0.80 -1.52
C GLY A 504 22.17 1.66 -1.04
N TYR A 505 22.06 2.28 0.13
CA TYR A 505 23.19 3.03 0.72
C TYR A 505 24.31 2.11 1.21
N ALA A 506 23.99 0.91 1.72
CA ALA A 506 24.98 -0.08 2.09
C ALA A 506 25.74 -0.60 0.86
N LEU A 507 25.04 -0.82 -0.26
CA LEU A 507 25.67 -1.18 -1.53
C LEU A 507 26.61 -0.06 -2.03
N ALA A 508 26.19 1.20 -1.94
CA ALA A 508 27.02 2.33 -2.35
C ALA A 508 28.28 2.50 -1.45
N ASP A 509 28.13 2.28 -0.13
CA ASP A 509 29.29 2.27 0.79
C ASP A 509 30.27 1.11 0.48
N ALA A 510 29.74 -0.03 0.01
CA ALA A 510 30.54 -1.17 -0.46
C ALA A 510 31.19 -0.97 -1.85
N GLY A 511 30.97 0.17 -2.50
CA GLY A 511 31.65 0.55 -3.74
C GLY A 511 30.83 0.33 -5.03
N TYR A 512 29.54 0.00 -4.94
CA TYR A 512 28.64 -0.11 -6.09
C TYR A 512 28.04 1.23 -6.45
N LEU A 513 27.87 1.50 -7.75
CA LEU A 513 26.96 2.52 -8.24
C LEU A 513 25.54 1.95 -8.17
N VAL A 514 24.68 2.53 -7.33
CA VAL A 514 23.30 2.06 -7.13
C VAL A 514 22.34 2.93 -7.90
N VAL A 515 21.44 2.31 -8.68
CA VAL A 515 20.48 3.01 -9.54
C VAL A 515 19.09 2.44 -9.33
N ASN A 516 18.06 3.30 -9.42
CA ASN A 516 16.67 2.89 -9.51
C ASN A 516 15.96 3.70 -10.60
N VAL A 517 15.09 3.05 -11.36
CA VAL A 517 14.39 3.65 -12.50
C VAL A 517 12.90 3.34 -12.39
N ASP A 518 12.06 4.36 -12.46
CA ASP A 518 10.62 4.25 -12.62
C ASP A 518 10.27 4.35 -14.12
N GLY A 519 9.87 3.24 -14.70
CA GLY A 519 9.46 3.11 -16.10
C GLY A 519 7.95 3.29 -16.28
N ARG A 520 7.46 2.88 -17.46
CA ARG A 520 6.01 2.82 -17.76
C ARG A 520 5.30 1.91 -16.77
N GLY A 521 4.06 2.23 -16.45
CA GLY A 521 3.27 1.55 -15.42
C GLY A 521 3.33 2.23 -14.04
N THR A 522 4.36 3.05 -13.77
CA THR A 522 4.53 3.73 -12.48
C THR A 522 3.58 4.92 -12.30
N GLY A 523 3.37 5.35 -11.04
CA GLY A 523 2.38 6.37 -10.67
C GLY A 523 2.80 7.82 -10.89
N ALA A 524 1.87 8.74 -10.63
CA ALA A 524 2.04 10.20 -10.66
C ALA A 524 2.48 10.79 -12.02
N ARG A 525 2.06 10.15 -13.11
CA ARG A 525 2.28 10.60 -14.50
C ARG A 525 1.02 10.45 -15.36
N GLY A 526 -0.14 10.48 -14.71
CA GLY A 526 -1.44 10.32 -15.35
C GLY A 526 -1.80 8.87 -15.71
N ARG A 527 -3.04 8.69 -16.11
CA ARG A 527 -3.66 7.38 -16.39
C ARG A 527 -3.00 6.62 -17.53
N GLU A 528 -2.66 7.28 -18.64
CA GLU A 528 -2.09 6.63 -19.83
C GLU A 528 -0.70 6.02 -19.53
N TRP A 529 0.17 6.75 -18.82
CA TRP A 529 1.47 6.25 -18.40
C TRP A 529 1.34 5.06 -17.44
N ARG A 530 0.47 5.19 -16.42
CA ARG A 530 0.25 4.16 -15.43
C ARG A 530 -0.31 2.87 -16.04
N ASN A 531 -1.19 2.98 -17.04
CA ASN A 531 -1.81 1.84 -17.69
C ASN A 531 -1.07 1.35 -18.93
N ALA A 532 0.10 1.87 -19.22
CA ALA A 532 0.89 1.44 -20.39
C ALA A 532 1.18 -0.07 -20.40
N THR A 533 1.26 -0.68 -19.20
CA THR A 533 1.57 -2.11 -18.99
C THR A 533 0.33 -3.01 -18.85
N TYR A 534 -0.87 -2.43 -18.96
CA TYR A 534 -2.13 -3.14 -18.80
C TYR A 534 -2.27 -4.32 -19.77
N MET A 535 -2.72 -5.48 -19.27
CA MET A 535 -2.87 -6.78 -19.94
C MET A 535 -1.54 -7.43 -20.41
N GLN A 536 -0.38 -6.86 -20.06
CA GLN A 536 0.94 -7.37 -20.45
C GLN A 536 2.01 -7.03 -19.41
N LEU A 537 1.72 -7.31 -18.13
CA LEU A 537 2.62 -7.00 -17.01
C LEU A 537 4.03 -7.55 -17.24
N GLY A 538 5.04 -6.74 -16.93
CA GLY A 538 6.47 -7.10 -17.05
C GLY A 538 7.08 -6.90 -18.44
N VAL A 539 6.28 -6.73 -19.50
CA VAL A 539 6.81 -6.62 -20.87
C VAL A 539 7.44 -5.25 -21.10
N LYS A 540 6.65 -4.18 -20.97
CA LYS A 540 7.14 -2.80 -21.20
C LYS A 540 8.06 -2.32 -20.09
N GLU A 541 7.83 -2.79 -18.88
CA GLU A 541 8.72 -2.53 -17.74
C GLU A 541 10.12 -3.12 -18.03
N ALA A 542 10.23 -4.34 -18.57
CA ALA A 542 11.51 -4.93 -18.94
C ALA A 542 12.20 -4.15 -20.06
N GLU A 543 11.46 -3.72 -21.09
CA GLU A 543 12.00 -2.85 -22.15
C GLU A 543 12.59 -1.56 -21.58
N ASP A 544 11.90 -0.93 -20.63
CA ASP A 544 12.35 0.31 -20.00
C ASP A 544 13.59 0.09 -19.12
N GLN A 545 13.64 -0.99 -18.33
CA GLN A 545 14.80 -1.32 -17.51
C GLN A 545 16.01 -1.70 -18.40
N ILE A 546 15.82 -2.47 -19.47
CA ILE A 546 16.89 -2.81 -20.44
C ILE A 546 17.42 -1.54 -21.11
N SER A 547 16.54 -0.65 -21.55
CA SER A 547 16.93 0.63 -22.16
C SER A 547 17.72 1.50 -21.17
N ALA A 548 17.27 1.56 -19.90
CA ALA A 548 17.99 2.28 -18.86
C ALA A 548 19.37 1.69 -18.59
N ALA A 549 19.51 0.37 -18.55
CA ALA A 549 20.78 -0.28 -18.35
C ALA A 549 21.74 -0.05 -19.54
N LYS A 550 21.25 -0.07 -20.77
CA LYS A 550 22.04 0.31 -21.97
C LYS A 550 22.54 1.74 -21.87
N TYR A 551 21.69 2.69 -21.45
CA TYR A 551 22.11 4.07 -21.19
C TYR A 551 23.23 4.12 -20.14
N LEU A 552 23.10 3.41 -19.02
CA LEU A 552 24.13 3.38 -17.98
C LEU A 552 25.49 2.89 -18.51
N LYS A 553 25.51 1.92 -19.41
CA LYS A 553 26.75 1.45 -20.06
C LYS A 553 27.48 2.54 -20.85
N THR A 554 26.81 3.60 -21.30
CA THR A 554 27.44 4.71 -22.02
C THR A 554 28.18 5.68 -21.09
N LEU A 555 27.94 5.62 -19.77
CA LEU A 555 28.55 6.52 -18.81
C LEU A 555 30.03 6.14 -18.58
N PRO A 556 30.98 7.10 -18.62
CA PRO A 556 32.42 6.80 -18.61
C PRO A 556 32.92 6.11 -17.32
N TYR A 557 32.19 6.31 -16.22
CA TYR A 557 32.51 5.74 -14.91
C TYR A 557 31.75 4.43 -14.62
N VAL A 558 30.99 3.90 -15.58
CA VAL A 558 30.27 2.62 -15.44
C VAL A 558 31.12 1.49 -16.04
N ASP A 559 31.27 0.42 -15.28
CA ASP A 559 31.78 -0.84 -15.80
C ASP A 559 30.63 -1.66 -16.39
N GLY A 560 30.42 -1.54 -17.70
CA GLY A 560 29.32 -2.21 -18.39
C GLY A 560 29.39 -3.75 -18.40
N ASN A 561 30.51 -4.33 -17.95
CA ASN A 561 30.66 -5.78 -17.79
C ASN A 561 30.39 -6.26 -16.36
N ARG A 562 30.06 -5.34 -15.45
CA ARG A 562 29.76 -5.63 -14.04
C ARG A 562 28.47 -4.93 -13.61
N MET A 563 27.35 -5.44 -14.11
CA MET A 563 26.02 -4.89 -13.79
C MET A 563 25.11 -5.98 -13.27
N ALA A 564 24.38 -5.69 -12.21
CA ALA A 564 23.34 -6.55 -11.63
C ALA A 564 21.99 -5.85 -11.58
N ILE A 565 20.91 -6.65 -11.57
CA ILE A 565 19.54 -6.21 -11.31
C ILE A 565 18.99 -6.96 -10.10
N CYS A 566 18.27 -6.26 -9.22
CA CYS A 566 17.72 -6.84 -7.99
C CYS A 566 16.31 -6.31 -7.74
N GLY A 567 15.39 -7.21 -7.39
CA GLY A 567 14.04 -6.84 -7.03
C GLY A 567 13.32 -7.86 -6.16
N TRP A 568 12.26 -7.39 -5.49
CA TRP A 568 11.44 -8.16 -4.54
C TRP A 568 9.99 -8.18 -5.00
N SER A 569 9.29 -9.33 -4.87
CA SER A 569 7.88 -9.48 -5.23
C SER A 569 7.68 -9.25 -6.73
N TYR A 570 6.87 -8.26 -7.14
CA TYR A 570 6.82 -7.81 -8.52
C TYR A 570 8.20 -7.48 -9.08
N GLY A 571 9.08 -6.87 -8.27
CA GLY A 571 10.48 -6.62 -8.65
C GLY A 571 11.28 -7.89 -8.87
N GLY A 572 11.00 -8.96 -8.13
CA GLY A 572 11.57 -10.29 -8.38
C GLY A 572 11.13 -10.86 -9.73
N TYR A 573 9.83 -10.80 -10.02
CA TYR A 573 9.28 -11.13 -11.33
C TYR A 573 9.95 -10.31 -12.44
N GLN A 574 10.05 -9.00 -12.24
CA GLN A 574 10.64 -8.08 -13.21
C GLN A 574 12.13 -8.35 -13.42
N THR A 575 12.87 -8.75 -12.37
CA THR A 575 14.27 -9.20 -12.51
C THR A 575 14.37 -10.40 -13.45
N LEU A 576 13.51 -11.41 -13.26
CA LEU A 576 13.48 -12.59 -14.12
C LEU A 576 13.06 -12.26 -15.56
N MET A 577 12.07 -11.37 -15.74
CA MET A 577 11.66 -10.87 -17.05
C MET A 577 12.84 -10.17 -17.77
N CYS A 578 13.58 -9.33 -17.07
CA CYS A 578 14.76 -8.63 -17.62
C CYS A 578 15.84 -9.61 -18.06
N LEU A 579 16.19 -10.58 -17.20
CA LEU A 579 17.21 -11.59 -17.53
C LEU A 579 16.80 -12.51 -18.68
N SER A 580 15.49 -12.77 -18.86
CA SER A 580 14.97 -13.59 -19.95
C SER A 580 14.81 -12.82 -21.28
N LYS A 581 14.58 -11.50 -21.21
CA LYS A 581 14.32 -10.66 -22.41
C LYS A 581 15.53 -9.88 -22.92
N GLN A 582 16.66 -9.86 -22.19
CA GLN A 582 17.86 -9.21 -22.69
C GLN A 582 18.46 -10.00 -23.86
N GLN A 583 18.44 -9.42 -25.05
CA GLN A 583 19.03 -10.02 -26.25
C GLN A 583 20.56 -9.98 -26.21
N GLU A 584 21.11 -8.89 -25.70
CA GLU A 584 22.52 -8.71 -25.41
C GLU A 584 22.69 -8.76 -23.88
N MET A 585 23.72 -9.41 -23.36
CA MET A 585 23.95 -9.49 -21.92
C MET A 585 24.19 -8.09 -21.32
N VAL A 586 23.12 -7.50 -20.79
CA VAL A 586 23.15 -6.19 -20.15
C VAL A 586 23.52 -6.34 -18.68
N TRP A 587 22.91 -7.33 -18.00
CA TRP A 587 23.24 -7.69 -16.62
C TRP A 587 23.94 -9.05 -16.59
N GLN A 588 25.05 -9.13 -15.86
CA GLN A 588 25.81 -10.34 -15.63
C GLN A 588 25.12 -11.24 -14.62
N CYS A 589 24.37 -10.63 -13.68
CA CYS A 589 23.60 -11.40 -12.70
C CYS A 589 22.33 -10.68 -12.25
N GLY A 590 21.40 -11.45 -11.68
CA GLY A 590 20.17 -10.95 -11.11
C GLY A 590 19.79 -11.63 -9.81
N ILE A 591 19.08 -10.90 -8.95
CA ILE A 591 18.61 -11.35 -7.65
C ILE A 591 17.10 -11.17 -7.61
N ALA A 592 16.37 -12.28 -7.60
CA ALA A 592 14.90 -12.32 -7.58
C ALA A 592 14.42 -12.81 -6.20
N ILE A 593 13.79 -11.92 -5.44
CA ILE A 593 13.33 -12.23 -4.07
C ILE A 593 11.81 -12.34 -4.08
N ALA A 594 11.28 -13.46 -3.60
CA ALA A 594 9.86 -13.79 -3.53
C ALA A 594 9.11 -13.44 -4.84
N PRO A 595 9.60 -13.90 -6.02
CA PRO A 595 9.04 -13.50 -7.31
C PRO A 595 7.69 -14.16 -7.60
N VAL A 596 6.77 -13.43 -8.22
CA VAL A 596 5.76 -14.04 -9.08
C VAL A 596 6.50 -14.64 -10.28
N THR A 597 6.05 -15.79 -10.79
CA THR A 597 6.65 -16.42 -11.97
C THR A 597 5.61 -16.75 -13.04
N SER A 598 4.34 -16.82 -12.65
CA SER A 598 3.18 -16.85 -13.53
C SER A 598 2.01 -16.13 -12.88
N TRP A 599 1.39 -15.23 -13.60
CA TRP A 599 0.21 -14.49 -13.12
C TRP A 599 -1.01 -15.39 -12.88
N ARG A 600 -1.00 -16.62 -13.42
CA ARG A 600 -2.01 -17.66 -13.10
C ARG A 600 -1.89 -18.21 -11.68
N LEU A 601 -0.76 -17.98 -11.02
CA LEU A 601 -0.49 -18.46 -9.66
C LEU A 601 -0.73 -17.39 -8.59
N TYR A 602 -1.02 -16.15 -9.00
CA TYR A 602 -1.26 -15.04 -8.08
C TYR A 602 -2.76 -14.79 -7.90
N ASP A 603 -3.13 -14.01 -6.87
CA ASP A 603 -4.52 -13.76 -6.52
C ASP A 603 -5.33 -13.10 -7.65
N SER A 604 -6.65 -13.31 -7.60
CA SER A 604 -7.59 -12.83 -8.61
C SER A 604 -7.75 -11.32 -8.60
N ALA A 605 -7.84 -10.68 -7.43
CA ALA A 605 -8.17 -9.26 -7.35
C ALA A 605 -7.05 -8.37 -7.91
N TYR A 606 -5.79 -8.65 -7.54
CA TYR A 606 -4.64 -7.95 -8.12
C TYR A 606 -4.47 -8.30 -9.60
N THR A 607 -4.40 -9.60 -9.88
CA THR A 607 -4.04 -10.06 -11.22
C THR A 607 -5.09 -9.64 -12.25
N GLU A 608 -6.37 -9.84 -11.97
CA GLU A 608 -7.44 -9.50 -12.92
C GLU A 608 -7.61 -7.99 -13.08
N ARG A 609 -7.27 -7.18 -12.07
CA ARG A 609 -7.21 -5.72 -12.18
C ARG A 609 -6.28 -5.26 -13.29
N PHE A 610 -5.12 -5.88 -13.41
CA PHE A 610 -4.07 -5.45 -14.35
C PHE A 610 -3.96 -6.30 -15.61
N MET A 611 -4.41 -7.55 -15.56
CA MET A 611 -4.31 -8.53 -16.66
C MET A 611 -5.69 -8.95 -17.20
N ARG A 612 -6.78 -8.59 -16.54
CA ARG A 612 -8.11 -9.22 -16.69
C ARG A 612 -8.06 -10.73 -16.38
N ARG A 613 -9.20 -11.40 -16.53
CA ARG A 613 -9.27 -12.86 -16.33
C ARG A 613 -8.49 -13.62 -17.42
N PRO A 614 -7.89 -14.79 -17.09
CA PRO A 614 -7.19 -15.61 -18.08
C PRO A 614 -8.08 -15.97 -19.30
N GLN A 615 -9.38 -16.18 -19.08
CA GLN A 615 -10.35 -16.49 -20.14
C GLN A 615 -10.56 -15.35 -21.14
N VAL A 616 -10.19 -14.11 -20.77
CA VAL A 616 -10.34 -12.90 -21.61
C VAL A 616 -9.01 -12.48 -22.23
N ASN A 617 -7.88 -12.76 -21.57
CA ASN A 617 -6.55 -12.31 -21.95
C ASN A 617 -5.52 -13.45 -21.98
N ASP A 618 -5.88 -14.59 -22.52
CA ASP A 618 -5.00 -15.77 -22.54
C ASP A 618 -3.62 -15.46 -23.14
N LEU A 619 -3.55 -14.74 -24.26
CA LEU A 619 -2.29 -14.33 -24.89
C LEU A 619 -1.43 -13.46 -23.99
N GLY A 620 -2.00 -12.57 -23.18
CA GLY A 620 -1.27 -11.77 -22.21
C GLY A 620 -0.63 -12.64 -21.13
N TYR A 621 -1.38 -13.59 -20.59
CA TYR A 621 -0.84 -14.56 -19.62
C TYR A 621 0.25 -15.45 -20.22
N GLU A 622 0.06 -15.94 -21.44
CA GLU A 622 1.05 -16.73 -22.19
C GLU A 622 2.36 -15.95 -22.42
N GLY A 623 2.25 -14.70 -22.86
CA GLY A 623 3.39 -13.84 -23.19
C GLY A 623 4.15 -13.29 -21.97
N THR A 624 3.66 -13.56 -20.77
CA THR A 624 4.22 -13.09 -19.48
C THR A 624 4.59 -14.23 -18.54
N ASP A 625 4.44 -15.47 -18.97
CA ASP A 625 4.72 -16.68 -18.18
C ASP A 625 6.21 -17.03 -18.23
N LEU A 626 6.90 -16.86 -17.10
CA LEU A 626 8.34 -17.12 -16.98
C LEU A 626 8.71 -18.60 -17.14
N MET A 627 7.79 -19.55 -16.85
CA MET A 627 8.06 -20.96 -17.11
C MET A 627 8.32 -21.23 -18.57
N LYS A 628 7.64 -20.51 -19.48
CA LYS A 628 7.86 -20.60 -20.93
C LYS A 628 9.16 -19.93 -21.38
N MET A 629 9.68 -19.00 -20.59
CA MET A 629 10.91 -18.25 -20.85
C MET A 629 12.11 -18.83 -20.09
N ALA A 630 11.98 -19.94 -19.39
CA ALA A 630 13.07 -20.50 -18.58
C ALA A 630 14.33 -20.80 -19.41
N GLY A 631 14.16 -21.21 -20.68
CA GLY A 631 15.25 -21.43 -21.64
C GLY A 631 15.97 -20.17 -22.08
N ASP A 632 15.33 -19.02 -21.98
CA ASP A 632 15.88 -17.71 -22.41
C ASP A 632 16.65 -17.00 -21.29
N LEU A 633 16.60 -17.52 -20.06
CA LEU A 633 17.33 -16.94 -18.93
C LEU A 633 18.82 -16.82 -19.26
N THR A 634 19.38 -15.63 -19.07
CA THR A 634 20.81 -15.35 -19.24
C THR A 634 21.38 -14.67 -17.99
N GLY A 635 22.71 -14.84 -17.80
CA GLY A 635 23.39 -14.36 -16.57
C GLY A 635 23.18 -15.28 -15.36
N GLU A 636 23.91 -14.97 -14.29
CA GLU A 636 23.83 -15.71 -13.03
C GLU A 636 22.56 -15.30 -12.24
N LEU A 637 21.86 -16.27 -11.65
CA LEU A 637 20.64 -16.02 -10.90
C LEU A 637 20.77 -16.46 -9.43
N LEU A 638 20.41 -15.56 -8.50
CA LEU A 638 20.02 -15.91 -7.14
C LEU A 638 18.52 -15.74 -6.99
N ILE A 639 17.81 -16.83 -6.71
CA ILE A 639 16.39 -16.81 -6.39
C ILE A 639 16.16 -17.08 -4.91
N VAL A 640 15.31 -16.27 -4.26
CA VAL A 640 15.09 -16.31 -2.81
C VAL A 640 13.59 -16.38 -2.51
N HIS A 641 13.17 -17.21 -1.52
CA HIS A 641 11.77 -17.26 -1.09
C HIS A 641 11.61 -17.65 0.37
N GLY A 642 10.58 -17.10 1.04
CA GLY A 642 10.06 -17.57 2.32
C GLY A 642 9.09 -18.72 2.12
N LEU A 643 9.24 -19.83 2.83
CA LEU A 643 8.38 -21.01 2.62
C LEU A 643 6.96 -20.86 3.17
N ALA A 644 6.75 -19.94 4.11
CA ALA A 644 5.44 -19.60 4.67
C ALA A 644 4.85 -18.32 4.04
N ASP A 645 5.21 -18.02 2.78
CA ASP A 645 4.70 -16.88 2.03
C ASP A 645 3.23 -17.13 1.64
N ASP A 646 2.32 -16.43 2.31
CA ASP A 646 0.87 -16.47 2.12
C ASP A 646 0.37 -15.53 1.01
N ASN A 647 1.25 -14.68 0.48
CA ASN A 647 0.96 -13.70 -0.58
C ASN A 647 1.42 -14.24 -1.95
N VAL A 648 2.73 -14.23 -2.21
CA VAL A 648 3.32 -14.88 -3.38
C VAL A 648 3.77 -16.28 -2.97
N HIS A 649 2.93 -17.26 -3.10
CA HIS A 649 3.23 -18.61 -2.65
C HIS A 649 4.58 -19.11 -3.18
N ALA A 650 5.37 -19.79 -2.33
CA ALA A 650 6.66 -20.39 -2.69
C ALA A 650 6.54 -21.35 -3.90
N GLN A 651 5.34 -21.80 -4.22
CA GLN A 651 4.98 -22.54 -5.44
C GLN A 651 5.52 -21.83 -6.70
N ASN A 652 5.49 -20.50 -6.76
CA ASN A 652 6.02 -19.72 -7.88
C ASN A 652 7.50 -20.04 -8.13
N THR A 653 8.33 -19.93 -7.09
CA THR A 653 9.76 -20.24 -7.18
C THR A 653 10.01 -21.72 -7.47
N LEU A 654 9.31 -22.62 -6.79
CA LEU A 654 9.55 -24.07 -6.93
C LEU A 654 9.22 -24.58 -8.34
N ILE A 655 8.12 -24.14 -8.94
CA ILE A 655 7.76 -24.53 -10.32
C ILE A 655 8.73 -23.89 -11.33
N TYR A 656 9.11 -22.64 -11.11
CA TYR A 656 10.06 -21.94 -12.01
C TYR A 656 11.44 -22.60 -11.96
N THR A 657 11.95 -22.97 -10.80
CA THR A 657 13.24 -23.67 -10.69
C THR A 657 13.21 -25.05 -11.36
N ASP A 658 12.09 -25.78 -11.32
CA ASP A 658 11.93 -27.02 -12.09
C ASP A 658 11.98 -26.75 -13.61
N ALA A 659 11.36 -25.65 -14.07
CA ALA A 659 11.45 -25.25 -15.48
C ALA A 659 12.88 -24.89 -15.89
N LEU A 660 13.66 -24.19 -15.03
CA LEU A 660 15.08 -23.92 -15.26
C LEU A 660 15.90 -25.20 -15.34
N VAL A 661 15.69 -26.17 -14.45
CA VAL A 661 16.36 -27.47 -14.49
C VAL A 661 16.08 -28.21 -15.80
N LYS A 662 14.81 -28.25 -16.22
CA LYS A 662 14.40 -28.83 -17.52
C LYS A 662 15.05 -28.14 -18.73
N ALA A 663 15.29 -26.83 -18.61
CA ALA A 663 15.99 -26.02 -19.62
C ALA A 663 17.53 -26.09 -19.52
N GLY A 664 18.07 -26.88 -18.57
CA GLY A 664 19.53 -27.03 -18.36
C GLY A 664 20.21 -25.79 -17.77
N LYS A 665 19.46 -24.86 -17.17
CA LYS A 665 20.00 -23.62 -16.57
C LYS A 665 20.49 -23.90 -15.15
N GLN A 666 21.60 -23.24 -14.79
CA GLN A 666 22.13 -23.23 -13.43
C GLN A 666 21.69 -21.98 -12.69
N PHE A 667 21.49 -22.08 -11.38
CA PHE A 667 21.07 -20.98 -10.52
C PHE A 667 21.44 -21.25 -9.06
N GLU A 668 21.49 -20.22 -8.25
CA GLU A 668 21.59 -20.33 -6.79
C GLU A 668 20.20 -20.08 -6.19
N MET A 669 19.85 -20.84 -5.14
CA MET A 669 18.57 -20.68 -4.45
C MET A 669 18.79 -20.55 -2.94
N GLN A 670 18.01 -19.66 -2.30
CA GLN A 670 17.95 -19.54 -0.85
C GLN A 670 16.49 -19.58 -0.39
N LEU A 671 16.15 -20.55 0.43
CA LEU A 671 14.84 -20.65 1.08
C LEU A 671 14.95 -20.28 2.55
N TYR A 672 13.96 -19.55 3.05
CA TYR A 672 13.83 -19.21 4.46
C TYR A 672 12.63 -19.94 5.05
N VAL A 673 12.93 -20.87 5.95
CA VAL A 673 11.92 -21.71 6.61
C VAL A 673 11.06 -20.85 7.53
N ASP A 674 9.74 -21.04 7.46
CA ASP A 674 8.73 -20.34 8.27
C ASP A 674 8.72 -18.82 8.17
N ASP A 675 9.39 -18.26 7.17
CA ASP A 675 9.29 -16.83 6.85
C ASP A 675 8.23 -16.57 5.77
N ASN A 676 7.54 -15.43 5.91
CA ASN A 676 6.53 -14.99 4.97
C ASN A 676 7.11 -14.14 3.83
N HIS A 677 6.25 -13.47 3.07
CA HIS A 677 6.62 -12.62 1.92
C HIS A 677 7.69 -11.57 2.21
N SER A 678 7.78 -11.11 3.44
CA SER A 678 8.67 -10.00 3.82
C SER A 678 10.02 -10.44 4.38
N ILE A 679 10.22 -11.73 4.68
CA ILE A 679 11.45 -12.29 5.29
C ILE A 679 11.93 -11.41 6.46
N ARG A 680 11.06 -11.26 7.49
CA ARG A 680 11.25 -10.26 8.56
C ARG A 680 11.92 -10.76 9.82
N LYS A 681 12.08 -12.09 9.99
CA LYS A 681 12.81 -12.60 11.15
C LYS A 681 14.20 -11.96 11.18
N PRO A 682 14.65 -11.36 12.30
CA PRO A 682 15.87 -10.52 12.32
C PRO A 682 17.11 -11.23 11.78
N HIS A 683 17.31 -12.50 12.18
CA HIS A 683 18.44 -13.31 11.72
C HIS A 683 18.34 -13.65 10.22
N ASN A 684 17.14 -13.96 9.69
CA ASN A 684 16.91 -14.24 8.28
C ASN A 684 17.08 -13.00 7.42
N ASN A 685 16.58 -11.85 7.88
CA ASN A 685 16.74 -10.57 7.18
C ASN A 685 18.23 -10.18 7.08
N LYS A 686 18.98 -10.33 8.18
CA LYS A 686 20.43 -10.10 8.16
C LYS A 686 21.15 -11.06 7.22
N HIS A 687 20.84 -12.36 7.31
CA HIS A 687 21.41 -13.37 6.43
C HIS A 687 21.11 -13.09 4.95
N LEU A 688 19.89 -12.64 4.62
CA LEU A 688 19.51 -12.27 3.26
C LEU A 688 20.39 -11.15 2.69
N HIS A 689 20.64 -10.09 3.46
CA HIS A 689 21.51 -9.00 3.02
C HIS A 689 22.95 -9.48 2.80
N HIS A 690 23.48 -10.33 3.67
CA HIS A 690 24.79 -10.96 3.48
C HIS A 690 24.82 -11.84 2.23
N ARG A 691 23.78 -12.63 2.02
CA ARG A 691 23.66 -13.51 0.86
C ARG A 691 23.67 -12.73 -0.46
N ILE A 692 22.97 -11.58 -0.49
CA ILE A 692 22.98 -10.66 -1.62
C ILE A 692 24.42 -10.13 -1.87
N MET A 693 25.09 -9.64 -0.82
CA MET A 693 26.44 -9.08 -0.94
C MET A 693 27.43 -10.12 -1.45
N LEU A 694 27.43 -11.33 -0.90
CA LEU A 694 28.30 -12.42 -1.35
C LEU A 694 28.03 -12.82 -2.81
N PHE A 695 26.78 -12.85 -3.22
CA PHE A 695 26.41 -13.16 -4.60
C PHE A 695 26.89 -12.09 -5.57
N LEU A 696 26.74 -10.80 -5.22
CA LEU A 696 27.25 -9.69 -6.02
C LEU A 696 28.78 -9.70 -6.12
N GLU A 697 29.47 -9.92 -4.99
CA GLU A 697 30.95 -9.97 -4.96
C GLU A 697 31.51 -11.12 -5.81
N LYS A 698 30.79 -12.25 -5.84
CA LYS A 698 31.18 -13.42 -6.64
C LYS A 698 31.02 -13.17 -8.17
N ASN A 699 29.98 -12.43 -8.56
CA ASN A 699 29.51 -12.37 -9.96
C ASN A 699 29.75 -11.01 -10.62
N LEU A 700 30.15 -9.99 -9.89
CA LEU A 700 30.54 -8.67 -10.37
C LEU A 700 32.00 -8.37 -10.02
#